data_8102e4f0057f3668623c5a19fd81a5a4
#
_entry.id   8102e4f0057f3668623c5a19fd81a5a4
#
_cell.length_a   1.000
_cell.length_b   1.000
_cell.length_c   1.000
_cell.angle_alpha   90.00
_cell.angle_beta   90.00
_cell.angle_gamma   90.00
#
_symmetry.space_group_name_H-M   'P 1'
#
loop_
_entity.id
_entity.type
_entity.pdbx_description
1 polymer ?
#
loop_
_entity_poly.entity_id
_entity_poly.type
_entity_poly.pdbx_seq_one_letter_code
_entity_poly.pdbx_strand_id
1 'polypeptide(L)'
;MKQTNYHLFDFMDFDPSLQKKESIWKAYAPSKIEERDGDIVVTVPYQKQLHQEDMAPDVDAPQQSYDLIIRAYEPNIIRLFTTMADDVMTDEDDMLQFAPEVQRLPLHLQGSVCCDIVAANGKKLATIDLSTPRLDHWSDLLPAPQPVPFITFYPDGDETKGIALSDDHFSPPRYDALPLGFVSCDGIATNRTERATISFKCNPDEHFVGTGERFRKMDLSGQTFQLKNQDGQGVNNRRCYKNIPFYLSSRMYGAFFHTSDYCKLSLADHSTRSVQFLNEHATLDVFLIGGRTPEDILRGYRMLTGFPAMPPLWSFGIWMSRMTYFSADEVEDICHRLREEHYPCDVIHLDTGWFRTDWLCEWKFNPERFPDPQGFINRLKDSGFKVSLWQLPYIAQGAEQLEEAKKNKYISQPAVDGFPIDESTGGSSNFSALDYAGTIDFTYDKATDWYKYHLLKPLLDMGVKCIKTDFGENIHMDHQYHASTPERLNNIYALLYQKAAYEVTREVAGDGIIWARAGWAGCQRYPLHWGGDSESSWAGLAGSLKGGLHLGLSGFAFWSHDVPGFHSTPDFMNSPLDEQVYVRWTQFGVFTSHMRYHGTCKREPWHYPNIAPIVKRWWKLRYRLLPYIIEQSEQACQSGLPLVQALLIHHPKDRQVWHIDDEYYFGNEFLVCPVMNKENRRDIYLPKGSWVNFLTGERLEGGRWYYDLEVPLDQMPIFVRPDAVIKMYPHDVDSTDDMDLSQSIAITINNDFNGIAL
;
A
#
# COMPACT_ATOMS: atom_id res chain seq x y z
N MET A 1 -37.43 9.76 24.24
CA MET A 1 -36.19 9.76 23.44
C MET A 1 -36.21 8.45 22.67
N LYS A 2 -36.38 8.48 21.35
CA LYS A 2 -36.27 7.28 20.52
C LYS A 2 -34.80 6.87 20.52
N GLN A 3 -34.51 5.68 20.98
CA GLN A 3 -33.15 5.13 20.98
C GLN A 3 -32.86 4.69 19.55
N THR A 4 -32.08 5.48 18.83
CA THR A 4 -31.59 5.10 17.52
C THR A 4 -30.54 4.00 17.66
N ASN A 5 -30.63 2.98 16.82
CA ASN A 5 -29.65 1.90 16.75
C ASN A 5 -28.40 2.42 16.00
N TYR A 6 -27.47 3.00 16.71
CA TYR A 6 -26.34 3.68 16.15
C TYR A 6 -25.32 2.79 15.44
N HIS A 7 -25.17 1.53 15.83
CA HIS A 7 -24.04 0.70 15.37
C HIS A 7 -24.09 0.36 13.88
N LEU A 8 -25.20 -0.09 13.36
CA LEU A 8 -25.34 -0.40 11.94
C LEU A 8 -25.26 0.88 11.09
N PHE A 9 -25.91 1.94 11.54
CA PHE A 9 -25.98 3.20 10.84
C PHE A 9 -24.66 3.97 10.89
N ASP A 10 -23.90 3.85 11.98
CA ASP A 10 -22.57 4.44 12.09
C ASP A 10 -21.61 3.86 11.06
N PHE A 11 -21.64 2.54 10.86
CA PHE A 11 -20.80 1.92 9.84
C PHE A 11 -21.18 2.33 8.42
N MET A 12 -22.49 2.38 8.13
CA MET A 12 -23.00 2.74 6.81
C MET A 12 -23.06 4.25 6.56
N ASP A 13 -22.64 5.08 7.52
CA ASP A 13 -22.75 6.55 7.49
C ASP A 13 -24.19 7.04 7.15
N PHE A 14 -25.16 6.33 7.67
CA PHE A 14 -26.55 6.66 7.48
C PHE A 14 -26.90 7.93 8.27
N ASP A 15 -27.45 8.95 7.60
CA ASP A 15 -27.87 10.19 8.22
C ASP A 15 -29.36 10.16 8.56
N PRO A 16 -29.71 10.09 9.87
CA PRO A 16 -31.12 10.10 10.29
C PRO A 16 -31.90 11.37 9.88
N SER A 17 -31.22 12.49 9.65
CA SER A 17 -31.87 13.73 9.17
C SER A 17 -32.34 13.63 7.73
N LEU A 18 -31.76 12.69 6.96
CA LEU A 18 -32.08 12.37 5.58
C LEU A 18 -33.04 11.19 5.45
N GLN A 19 -33.66 10.72 6.53
CA GLN A 19 -34.54 9.53 6.58
C GLN A 19 -35.61 9.40 5.49
N LYS A 20 -36.02 10.50 4.92
CA LYS A 20 -36.96 10.49 3.77
C LYS A 20 -36.30 10.24 2.42
N LYS A 21 -34.97 10.09 2.40
CA LYS A 21 -34.13 10.16 1.22
C LYS A 21 -33.15 9.01 1.09
N GLU A 22 -32.60 8.54 2.22
CA GLU A 22 -31.72 7.35 2.28
C GLU A 22 -32.51 6.18 2.86
N SER A 23 -32.33 5.01 2.25
CA SER A 23 -33.00 3.78 2.65
C SER A 23 -32.00 2.64 2.71
N ILE A 24 -32.02 1.88 3.82
CA ILE A 24 -31.20 0.69 3.99
C ILE A 24 -31.93 -0.53 3.46
N TRP A 25 -31.24 -1.34 2.67
CA TRP A 25 -31.73 -2.58 2.09
C TRP A 25 -30.90 -3.74 2.63
N LYS A 26 -31.54 -4.71 3.23
CA LYS A 26 -30.95 -5.88 3.83
C LYS A 26 -31.20 -7.12 2.98
N ALA A 27 -30.18 -7.93 2.75
CA ALA A 27 -30.30 -9.20 2.04
C ALA A 27 -31.04 -10.25 2.87
N TYR A 28 -31.79 -11.11 2.19
CA TYR A 28 -32.48 -12.27 2.74
C TYR A 28 -32.00 -13.55 2.08
N ALA A 29 -32.51 -14.69 2.55
CA ALA A 29 -32.19 -15.98 1.98
C ALA A 29 -32.40 -16.01 0.46
N PRO A 30 -31.51 -16.64 -0.30
CA PRO A 30 -31.58 -16.67 -1.76
C PRO A 30 -32.93 -17.21 -2.26
N SER A 31 -33.47 -16.57 -3.29
CA SER A 31 -34.69 -17.01 -3.96
C SER A 31 -34.44 -18.01 -5.09
N LYS A 32 -33.23 -17.98 -5.67
CA LYS A 32 -32.81 -18.88 -6.75
C LYS A 32 -31.29 -19.08 -6.73
N ILE A 33 -30.84 -20.27 -7.07
CA ILE A 33 -29.44 -20.59 -7.33
C ILE A 33 -29.37 -21.39 -8.62
N GLU A 34 -28.44 -21.02 -9.50
CA GLU A 34 -28.23 -21.71 -10.78
C GLU A 34 -26.77 -21.72 -11.21
N GLU A 35 -26.39 -22.72 -12.01
CA GLU A 35 -25.15 -22.73 -12.77
C GLU A 35 -25.33 -21.91 -14.05
N ARG A 36 -24.42 -20.97 -14.31
CA ARG A 36 -24.44 -20.14 -15.51
C ARG A 36 -23.01 -19.91 -16.02
N ASP A 37 -22.69 -20.45 -17.18
CA ASP A 37 -21.38 -20.27 -17.85
C ASP A 37 -20.17 -20.63 -16.98
N GLY A 38 -20.32 -21.67 -16.12
CA GLY A 38 -19.28 -22.12 -15.20
C GLY A 38 -19.16 -21.30 -13.92
N ASP A 39 -20.02 -20.32 -13.69
CA ASP A 39 -20.20 -19.61 -12.44
C ASP A 39 -21.44 -20.13 -11.69
N ILE A 40 -21.51 -19.84 -10.41
CA ILE A 40 -22.75 -19.97 -9.62
C ILE A 40 -23.38 -18.61 -9.44
N VAL A 41 -24.63 -18.50 -9.83
CA VAL A 41 -25.42 -17.27 -9.72
C VAL A 41 -26.48 -17.46 -8.65
N VAL A 42 -26.42 -16.62 -7.64
CA VAL A 42 -27.33 -16.62 -6.49
C VAL A 42 -28.19 -15.37 -6.54
N THR A 43 -29.48 -15.51 -6.82
CA THR A 43 -30.42 -14.38 -6.80
C THR A 43 -30.81 -14.08 -5.35
N VAL A 44 -30.38 -12.95 -4.85
CA VAL A 44 -30.57 -12.49 -3.47
C VAL A 44 -31.65 -11.43 -3.41
N PRO A 45 -32.77 -11.66 -2.69
CA PRO A 45 -33.75 -10.62 -2.43
C PRO A 45 -33.27 -9.68 -1.32
N TYR A 46 -33.49 -8.40 -1.52
CA TYR A 46 -33.25 -7.35 -0.54
C TYR A 46 -34.57 -6.69 -0.17
N GLN A 47 -34.75 -6.43 1.11
CA GLN A 47 -35.93 -5.75 1.62
C GLN A 47 -35.56 -4.42 2.29
N LYS A 48 -36.32 -3.39 1.99
CA LYS A 48 -36.19 -2.06 2.58
C LYS A 48 -36.52 -2.10 4.06
N GLN A 49 -35.61 -1.57 4.89
CA GLN A 49 -35.88 -1.37 6.32
C GLN A 49 -36.57 -0.02 6.52
N LEU A 50 -37.88 -0.08 6.88
CA LEU A 50 -38.69 1.12 7.00
C LEU A 50 -38.58 1.78 8.38
N HIS A 51 -38.31 1.02 9.45
CA HIS A 51 -38.14 1.54 10.79
C HIS A 51 -37.06 0.77 11.60
N GLN A 52 -36.27 1.51 12.32
CA GLN A 52 -35.20 0.97 13.17
C GLN A 52 -35.68 0.21 14.42
N GLU A 53 -36.93 0.43 14.82
CA GLU A 53 -37.49 -0.09 16.06
C GLU A 53 -38.34 -1.34 15.86
N ASP A 54 -38.72 -1.64 14.61
CA ASP A 54 -39.52 -2.82 14.30
C ASP A 54 -38.64 -4.04 14.10
N MET A 55 -38.71 -4.95 15.03
CA MET A 55 -37.99 -6.23 14.98
C MET A 55 -38.58 -7.21 13.96
N ALA A 56 -39.78 -6.95 13.45
CA ALA A 56 -40.40 -7.69 12.38
C ALA A 56 -40.17 -6.98 11.04
N PRO A 57 -39.78 -7.71 9.95
CA PRO A 57 -39.86 -7.13 8.62
C PRO A 57 -41.29 -6.71 8.35
N ASP A 58 -41.44 -5.51 7.82
CA ASP A 58 -42.70 -5.11 7.26
C ASP A 58 -42.96 -5.98 6.02
N VAL A 59 -43.97 -6.87 6.09
CA VAL A 59 -44.32 -7.77 4.98
C VAL A 59 -44.68 -7.02 3.71
N ASP A 60 -45.06 -5.76 3.82
CA ASP A 60 -45.42 -4.87 2.71
C ASP A 60 -44.22 -3.98 2.25
N ALA A 61 -43.06 -4.11 2.86
CA ALA A 61 -41.87 -3.34 2.48
C ALA A 61 -41.41 -3.66 1.04
N PRO A 62 -40.99 -2.66 0.26
CA PRO A 62 -40.46 -2.88 -1.07
C PRO A 62 -39.33 -3.90 -1.08
N GLN A 63 -39.34 -4.77 -2.07
CA GLN A 63 -38.29 -5.77 -2.31
C GLN A 63 -37.64 -5.53 -3.68
N GLN A 64 -36.34 -5.78 -3.73
CA GLN A 64 -35.55 -5.81 -4.97
C GLN A 64 -34.65 -7.04 -4.93
N SER A 65 -34.29 -7.58 -6.08
CA SER A 65 -33.42 -8.76 -6.15
C SER A 65 -32.23 -8.47 -7.06
N TYR A 66 -31.06 -8.86 -6.63
CA TYR A 66 -29.82 -8.75 -7.39
C TYR A 66 -29.07 -10.07 -7.39
N ASP A 67 -28.32 -10.33 -8.46
CA ASP A 67 -27.52 -11.53 -8.58
C ASP A 67 -26.17 -11.35 -7.85
N LEU A 68 -25.83 -12.33 -7.01
CA LEU A 68 -24.47 -12.51 -6.50
C LEU A 68 -23.82 -13.60 -7.35
N ILE A 69 -22.81 -13.24 -8.12
CA ILE A 69 -22.02 -14.15 -8.95
C ILE A 69 -20.83 -14.65 -8.15
N ILE A 70 -20.70 -15.99 -8.10
CA ILE A 70 -19.55 -16.66 -7.48
C ILE A 70 -18.75 -17.30 -8.59
N ARG A 71 -17.51 -16.88 -8.73
CA ARG A 71 -16.53 -17.37 -9.71
C ARG A 71 -15.28 -17.88 -9.00
N ALA A 72 -14.65 -18.92 -9.52
CA ALA A 72 -13.40 -19.42 -8.97
C ALA A 72 -12.25 -19.42 -9.99
N TYR A 73 -11.04 -19.27 -9.46
CA TYR A 73 -9.80 -19.34 -10.22
C TYR A 73 -8.77 -20.21 -9.49
N GLU A 74 -7.93 -20.93 -10.26
CA GLU A 74 -6.68 -21.46 -9.72
C GLU A 74 -5.70 -20.29 -9.43
N PRO A 75 -4.80 -20.42 -8.43
CA PRO A 75 -4.76 -21.47 -7.42
C PRO A 75 -5.46 -21.01 -6.11
N ASN A 76 -6.63 -21.18 -5.79
CA ASN A 76 -7.28 -20.87 -4.50
C ASN A 76 -7.91 -19.48 -4.41
N ILE A 77 -8.54 -19.01 -5.47
CA ILE A 77 -9.19 -17.70 -5.50
C ILE A 77 -10.67 -17.86 -5.79
N ILE A 78 -11.51 -17.24 -4.96
CA ILE A 78 -12.95 -17.11 -5.19
C ILE A 78 -13.26 -15.63 -5.38
N ARG A 79 -13.99 -15.27 -6.41
CA ARG A 79 -14.50 -13.92 -6.67
C ARG A 79 -15.98 -13.86 -6.41
N LEU A 80 -16.41 -12.83 -5.71
CA LEU A 80 -17.78 -12.47 -5.43
C LEU A 80 -18.08 -11.16 -6.14
N PHE A 81 -19.08 -11.16 -7.00
CA PHE A 81 -19.50 -9.96 -7.69
C PHE A 81 -21.01 -9.77 -7.56
N THR A 82 -21.42 -8.59 -7.12
CA THR A 82 -22.82 -8.15 -7.14
C THR A 82 -22.88 -6.65 -7.39
N THR A 83 -23.87 -6.20 -8.15
CA THR A 83 -24.06 -4.78 -8.41
C THR A 83 -25.54 -4.42 -8.37
N MET A 84 -25.83 -3.25 -7.79
CA MET A 84 -27.13 -2.58 -7.83
C MET A 84 -27.09 -1.41 -8.82
N ALA A 85 -25.96 -1.21 -9.50
CA ALA A 85 -25.73 -0.28 -10.60
C ALA A 85 -25.60 -1.05 -11.94
N ASP A 86 -25.19 -0.35 -12.98
CA ASP A 86 -25.00 -0.93 -14.33
C ASP A 86 -23.55 -1.46 -14.58
N ASP A 87 -22.78 -1.67 -13.51
CA ASP A 87 -21.40 -2.17 -13.65
C ASP A 87 -21.37 -3.63 -14.12
N VAL A 88 -20.33 -3.95 -14.87
CA VAL A 88 -20.09 -5.29 -15.41
C VAL A 88 -18.81 -5.86 -14.85
N MET A 89 -18.85 -7.14 -14.46
CA MET A 89 -17.64 -7.87 -14.00
C MET A 89 -16.63 -8.00 -15.14
N THR A 90 -15.40 -7.51 -14.94
CA THR A 90 -14.27 -7.65 -15.87
C THR A 90 -13.11 -8.40 -15.23
N ASP A 91 -12.34 -9.13 -16.02
CA ASP A 91 -11.12 -9.81 -15.59
C ASP A 91 -9.84 -9.00 -15.92
N GLU A 92 -10.00 -7.84 -16.56
CA GLU A 92 -8.89 -6.97 -16.98
C GLU A 92 -9.29 -5.49 -16.87
N ASP A 93 -8.49 -4.73 -16.16
CA ASP A 93 -8.54 -3.27 -16.09
C ASP A 93 -7.19 -2.70 -15.59
N ASP A 94 -7.16 -1.44 -15.17
CA ASP A 94 -5.91 -0.85 -14.67
C ASP A 94 -5.40 -1.49 -13.37
N MET A 95 -6.28 -1.98 -12.48
CA MET A 95 -5.89 -2.65 -11.23
C MET A 95 -5.59 -4.14 -11.44
N LEU A 96 -6.35 -4.81 -12.31
CA LEU A 96 -6.25 -6.25 -12.55
C LEU A 96 -5.27 -6.55 -13.70
N GLN A 97 -4.29 -7.38 -13.41
CA GLN A 97 -3.36 -7.94 -14.37
C GLN A 97 -3.10 -9.39 -14.00
N PHE A 98 -3.96 -10.27 -14.45
CA PHE A 98 -3.89 -11.69 -14.10
C PHE A 98 -2.61 -12.35 -14.62
N ALA A 99 -1.92 -13.03 -13.73
CA ALA A 99 -0.82 -13.90 -14.11
C ALA A 99 -1.32 -15.11 -14.91
N PRO A 100 -0.49 -15.72 -15.78
CA PRO A 100 -0.89 -16.87 -16.60
C PRO A 100 -1.43 -18.07 -15.79
N GLU A 101 -1.03 -18.20 -14.55
CA GLU A 101 -1.47 -19.26 -13.63
C GLU A 101 -2.90 -19.05 -13.11
N VAL A 102 -3.45 -17.83 -13.20
CA VAL A 102 -4.83 -17.54 -12.80
C VAL A 102 -5.76 -18.03 -13.92
N GLN A 103 -6.29 -19.22 -13.73
CA GLN A 103 -7.18 -19.86 -14.70
C GLN A 103 -8.55 -20.07 -14.09
N ARG A 104 -9.59 -19.77 -14.86
CA ARG A 104 -10.97 -19.96 -14.43
C ARG A 104 -11.27 -21.43 -14.17
N LEU A 105 -11.89 -21.72 -13.03
CA LEU A 105 -12.39 -23.02 -12.64
C LEU A 105 -13.91 -23.04 -12.79
N PRO A 106 -14.47 -23.89 -13.67
CA PRO A 106 -15.92 -24.10 -13.69
C PRO A 106 -16.42 -24.66 -12.35
N LEU A 107 -17.57 -24.15 -11.91
CA LEU A 107 -18.23 -24.50 -10.68
C LEU A 107 -19.50 -25.30 -10.94
N HIS A 108 -19.81 -26.26 -10.05
CA HIS A 108 -20.99 -27.10 -10.07
C HIS A 108 -21.69 -27.11 -8.72
N LEU A 109 -23.02 -27.22 -8.73
CA LEU A 109 -23.86 -27.37 -7.54
C LEU A 109 -24.11 -28.83 -7.20
N GLN A 110 -23.98 -29.19 -5.92
CA GLN A 110 -24.32 -30.49 -5.41
C GLN A 110 -25.23 -30.35 -4.18
N GLY A 111 -26.39 -30.99 -4.20
CA GLY A 111 -27.35 -30.90 -3.11
C GLY A 111 -28.57 -30.02 -3.45
N SER A 112 -29.53 -29.91 -2.55
CA SER A 112 -30.78 -29.18 -2.79
C SER A 112 -31.23 -28.25 -1.65
N VAL A 113 -30.84 -28.52 -0.41
CA VAL A 113 -31.15 -27.71 0.77
C VAL A 113 -29.90 -27.10 1.35
N CYS A 114 -28.84 -27.88 1.44
CA CYS A 114 -27.49 -27.42 1.66
C CYS A 114 -26.73 -27.78 0.38
N CYS A 115 -26.39 -26.76 -0.38
CA CYS A 115 -25.75 -26.91 -1.69
C CYS A 115 -24.26 -26.70 -1.56
N ASP A 116 -23.46 -27.70 -1.93
CA ASP A 116 -22.02 -27.54 -2.06
C ASP A 116 -21.68 -26.98 -3.45
N ILE A 117 -20.82 -25.99 -3.49
CA ILE A 117 -20.19 -25.48 -4.71
C ILE A 117 -18.86 -26.20 -4.87
N VAL A 118 -18.76 -27.01 -5.90
CA VAL A 118 -17.60 -27.85 -6.20
C VAL A 118 -16.98 -27.41 -7.51
N ALA A 119 -15.68 -27.20 -7.53
CA ALA A 119 -14.94 -26.92 -8.75
C ALA A 119 -14.80 -28.19 -9.62
N ALA A 120 -14.55 -28.01 -10.92
CA ALA A 120 -14.38 -29.09 -11.90
C ALA A 120 -13.27 -30.09 -11.50
N ASN A 121 -12.28 -29.68 -10.71
CA ASN A 121 -11.23 -30.53 -10.16
C ASN A 121 -11.66 -31.33 -8.91
N GLY A 122 -12.93 -31.23 -8.50
CA GLY A 122 -13.50 -31.94 -7.35
C GLY A 122 -13.33 -31.22 -6.00
N LYS A 123 -12.72 -30.03 -5.98
CA LYS A 123 -12.48 -29.25 -4.77
C LYS A 123 -13.76 -28.53 -4.33
N LYS A 124 -14.17 -28.71 -3.08
CA LYS A 124 -15.29 -27.96 -2.49
C LYS A 124 -14.81 -26.54 -2.16
N LEU A 125 -15.47 -25.54 -2.71
CA LEU A 125 -15.08 -24.12 -2.57
C LEU A 125 -16.08 -23.30 -1.77
N ALA A 126 -17.31 -23.73 -1.67
CA ALA A 126 -18.30 -23.08 -0.80
C ALA A 126 -19.46 -24.03 -0.46
N THR A 127 -20.21 -23.63 0.56
CA THR A 127 -21.49 -24.23 0.91
C THR A 127 -22.54 -23.12 0.98
N ILE A 128 -23.69 -23.31 0.32
CA ILE A 128 -24.86 -22.44 0.43
C ILE A 128 -25.89 -23.18 1.27
N ASP A 129 -26.25 -22.62 2.41
CA ASP A 129 -27.30 -23.15 3.27
C ASP A 129 -28.62 -22.43 3.00
N LEU A 130 -29.56 -23.17 2.42
CA LEU A 130 -30.93 -22.71 2.15
C LEU A 130 -31.91 -23.15 3.24
N SER A 131 -31.44 -23.83 4.28
CA SER A 131 -32.31 -24.21 5.37
C SER A 131 -32.89 -22.95 6.03
N THR A 132 -34.20 -22.97 6.24
CA THR A 132 -34.85 -21.97 7.09
C THR A 132 -34.24 -22.08 8.48
N PRO A 133 -33.74 -20.98 9.08
CA PRO A 133 -33.23 -21.06 10.44
C PRO A 133 -34.28 -21.68 11.33
N ARG A 134 -33.87 -22.65 12.13
CA ARG A 134 -34.72 -23.09 13.22
C ARG A 134 -34.87 -21.91 14.16
N LEU A 135 -36.10 -21.37 14.18
CA LEU A 135 -36.50 -20.44 15.20
C LEU A 135 -36.28 -21.14 16.54
N ASP A 136 -35.35 -20.70 17.32
CA ASP A 136 -35.27 -21.12 18.69
C ASP A 136 -36.38 -20.43 19.50
N HIS A 137 -36.53 -20.81 20.75
CA HIS A 137 -37.66 -20.47 21.61
C HIS A 137 -38.01 -18.96 21.71
N TRP A 138 -37.09 -18.06 21.39
CA TRP A 138 -37.32 -16.62 21.39
C TRP A 138 -37.90 -16.10 20.08
N SER A 139 -37.73 -16.84 19.03
CA SER A 139 -38.19 -16.45 17.70
C SER A 139 -39.69 -16.77 17.46
N ASP A 140 -40.34 -17.59 18.30
CA ASP A 140 -41.79 -17.73 18.28
C ASP A 140 -42.52 -16.40 18.55
N LEU A 141 -41.84 -15.42 19.11
CA LEU A 141 -42.32 -14.07 19.36
C LEU A 141 -42.00 -13.08 18.22
N LEU A 142 -41.21 -13.49 17.23
CA LEU A 142 -40.75 -12.64 16.12
C LEU A 142 -41.10 -13.32 14.79
N PRO A 143 -42.14 -12.91 14.10
CA PRO A 143 -42.70 -13.66 12.97
C PRO A 143 -41.90 -13.59 11.66
N ALA A 144 -40.63 -13.11 11.69
CA ALA A 144 -39.88 -12.93 10.47
C ALA A 144 -38.67 -13.88 10.37
N PRO A 145 -38.41 -14.44 9.16
CA PRO A 145 -37.15 -15.12 8.90
C PRO A 145 -36.00 -14.15 9.09
N GLN A 146 -35.07 -14.50 9.95
CA GLN A 146 -33.83 -13.75 10.13
C GLN A 146 -32.94 -14.01 8.92
N PRO A 147 -32.18 -12.99 8.41
CA PRO A 147 -31.14 -13.27 7.45
C PRO A 147 -30.08 -14.16 8.10
N VAL A 148 -29.73 -15.22 7.43
CA VAL A 148 -28.73 -16.19 7.89
C VAL A 148 -27.47 -16.06 7.06
N PRO A 149 -26.28 -16.41 7.61
CA PRO A 149 -25.13 -16.66 6.78
C PRO A 149 -25.49 -17.79 5.83
N PHE A 150 -25.80 -17.43 4.59
CA PHE A 150 -26.22 -18.41 3.62
C PHE A 150 -25.06 -18.98 2.80
N ILE A 151 -23.86 -18.36 2.85
CA ILE A 151 -22.69 -18.85 2.12
C ILE A 151 -21.48 -18.88 3.06
N THR A 152 -20.77 -20.01 3.03
CA THR A 152 -19.44 -20.15 3.62
C THR A 152 -18.45 -20.53 2.51
N PHE A 153 -17.37 -19.79 2.38
CA PHE A 153 -16.35 -19.96 1.34
C PHE A 153 -15.13 -20.69 1.87
N TYR A 154 -14.51 -21.51 1.03
CA TYR A 154 -13.31 -22.30 1.32
C TYR A 154 -12.30 -22.12 0.17
N PRO A 155 -11.61 -20.97 0.06
CA PRO A 155 -10.80 -20.66 -1.13
C PRO A 155 -9.73 -21.69 -1.44
N ASP A 156 -9.07 -22.26 -0.39
CA ASP A 156 -8.08 -23.33 -0.53
C ASP A 156 -8.70 -24.75 -0.42
N GLY A 157 -10.02 -24.85 -0.27
CA GLY A 157 -10.77 -26.11 -0.10
C GLY A 157 -10.68 -26.70 1.32
N ASP A 158 -10.08 -26.02 2.27
CA ASP A 158 -10.02 -26.44 3.67
C ASP A 158 -11.28 -25.95 4.40
N GLU A 159 -12.23 -26.87 4.62
CA GLU A 159 -13.51 -26.55 5.28
C GLU A 159 -13.34 -26.09 6.75
N THR A 160 -12.18 -26.32 7.37
CA THR A 160 -11.89 -25.84 8.72
C THR A 160 -11.62 -24.34 8.78
N LYS A 161 -11.34 -23.73 7.63
CA LYS A 161 -11.02 -22.29 7.46
C LYS A 161 -12.17 -21.51 6.82
N GLY A 162 -13.39 -22.00 6.89
CA GLY A 162 -14.55 -21.38 6.25
C GLY A 162 -14.70 -19.89 6.56
N ILE A 163 -14.91 -19.09 5.51
CA ILE A 163 -15.18 -17.64 5.56
C ILE A 163 -16.66 -17.46 5.30
N ALA A 164 -17.45 -17.27 6.35
CA ALA A 164 -18.89 -17.12 6.23
C ALA A 164 -19.26 -15.67 5.98
N LEU A 165 -20.24 -15.43 5.12
CA LEU A 165 -20.96 -14.16 5.11
C LEU A 165 -21.55 -13.98 6.51
N SER A 166 -21.14 -12.92 7.19
CA SER A 166 -21.52 -12.70 8.56
C SER A 166 -22.95 -12.26 8.63
N ASP A 167 -23.69 -13.01 9.40
CA ASP A 167 -24.92 -12.57 9.99
C ASP A 167 -24.86 -12.91 11.47
N ASP A 168 -25.22 -11.99 12.30
CA ASP A 168 -25.20 -12.19 13.72
C ASP A 168 -26.57 -12.55 14.25
N HIS A 169 -26.80 -13.86 14.34
CA HIS A 169 -28.08 -14.41 14.73
C HIS A 169 -28.47 -14.26 16.19
N PHE A 170 -27.51 -13.96 17.06
CA PHE A 170 -27.69 -14.11 18.50
C PHE A 170 -28.09 -12.85 19.23
N SER A 171 -27.89 -11.72 18.64
CA SER A 171 -28.46 -10.52 19.18
C SER A 171 -29.75 -10.23 18.49
N PRO A 172 -30.66 -9.51 19.11
CA PRO A 172 -31.72 -8.92 18.32
C PRO A 172 -31.09 -8.33 17.06
N PRO A 173 -31.54 -8.71 15.87
CA PRO A 173 -30.86 -8.49 14.58
C PRO A 173 -30.59 -7.03 14.21
N ARG A 174 -30.80 -6.16 15.11
CA ARG A 174 -30.64 -4.72 15.04
C ARG A 174 -29.24 -4.20 15.29
N TYR A 175 -28.27 -5.06 15.65
CA TYR A 175 -26.97 -4.58 16.15
C TYR A 175 -25.77 -4.95 15.32
N ASP A 176 -25.93 -5.88 14.37
CA ASP A 176 -24.78 -6.46 13.73
C ASP A 176 -24.75 -6.20 12.23
N ALA A 177 -23.61 -6.54 11.66
CA ALA A 177 -23.29 -6.36 10.27
C ALA A 177 -24.33 -6.99 9.33
N LEU A 178 -24.61 -6.34 8.23
CA LEU A 178 -25.34 -6.95 7.12
C LEU A 178 -24.41 -7.89 6.38
N PRO A 179 -24.76 -9.15 6.12
CA PRO A 179 -23.99 -10.02 5.26
C PRO A 179 -23.82 -9.45 3.86
N LEU A 180 -24.95 -8.95 3.30
CA LEU A 180 -25.03 -8.12 2.11
C LEU A 180 -26.07 -7.03 2.35
N GLY A 181 -25.80 -5.82 1.86
CA GLY A 181 -26.71 -4.71 1.99
C GLY A 181 -26.34 -3.57 1.07
N PHE A 182 -27.28 -2.63 0.90
CA PHE A 182 -26.99 -1.38 0.24
C PHE A 182 -27.83 -0.23 0.79
N VAL A 183 -27.38 0.98 0.48
CA VAL A 183 -28.12 2.22 0.77
C VAL A 183 -28.51 2.85 -0.55
N SER A 184 -29.79 3.12 -0.75
CA SER A 184 -30.28 3.88 -1.90
C SER A 184 -30.65 5.31 -1.49
N CYS A 185 -30.52 6.22 -2.44
CA CYS A 185 -30.90 7.62 -2.29
C CYS A 185 -32.14 7.92 -3.17
N ASP A 186 -33.31 8.03 -2.55
CA ASP A 186 -34.54 8.25 -3.26
C ASP A 186 -34.74 9.75 -3.60
N GLY A 187 -34.49 10.12 -4.85
CA GLY A 187 -35.08 11.32 -5.46
C GLY A 187 -34.49 12.68 -5.09
N ILE A 188 -33.22 12.77 -4.68
CA ILE A 188 -32.56 14.04 -4.44
C ILE A 188 -31.22 14.09 -5.12
N ALA A 189 -30.91 15.25 -5.73
CA ALA A 189 -29.54 15.66 -6.02
C ALA A 189 -28.76 15.82 -4.72
N THR A 190 -28.37 14.70 -4.10
CA THR A 190 -27.37 14.64 -3.05
C THR A 190 -26.08 14.21 -3.73
N ASN A 191 -24.94 14.71 -3.29
CA ASN A 191 -23.61 14.22 -3.68
C ASN A 191 -23.32 12.80 -3.13
N ARG A 192 -24.32 12.11 -2.60
CA ARG A 192 -24.21 10.76 -2.06
C ARG A 192 -24.71 9.75 -3.07
N THR A 193 -23.83 8.90 -3.50
CA THR A 193 -24.09 7.77 -4.36
C THR A 193 -24.77 6.64 -3.59
N GLU A 194 -25.40 5.72 -4.31
CA GLU A 194 -25.79 4.43 -3.75
C GLU A 194 -24.53 3.70 -3.26
N ARG A 195 -24.64 3.06 -2.09
CA ARG A 195 -23.50 2.40 -1.41
C ARG A 195 -23.83 0.94 -1.19
N ALA A 196 -22.81 0.09 -1.20
CA ALA A 196 -22.98 -1.34 -0.96
C ALA A 196 -22.07 -1.81 0.19
N THR A 197 -22.51 -2.81 0.94
CA THR A 197 -21.77 -3.40 2.04
C THR A 197 -21.78 -4.92 1.99
N ILE A 198 -20.66 -5.50 2.45
CA ILE A 198 -20.51 -6.93 2.70
C ILE A 198 -19.79 -7.14 4.03
N SER A 199 -20.10 -8.22 4.71
CA SER A 199 -19.47 -8.58 5.98
C SER A 199 -19.09 -10.05 6.00
N PHE A 200 -17.94 -10.34 6.61
CA PHE A 200 -17.45 -11.70 6.81
C PHE A 200 -17.27 -11.98 8.30
N LYS A 201 -17.74 -13.13 8.75
CA LYS A 201 -17.55 -13.56 10.13
C LYS A 201 -16.07 -13.74 10.42
N CYS A 202 -15.60 -13.22 11.55
CA CYS A 202 -14.26 -13.45 12.07
C CYS A 202 -14.27 -14.13 13.44
N ASN A 203 -13.14 -14.69 13.83
CA ASN A 203 -12.95 -15.29 15.14
C ASN A 203 -12.47 -14.24 16.15
N PRO A 204 -12.77 -14.39 17.45
CA PRO A 204 -12.33 -13.43 18.47
C PRO A 204 -10.81 -13.31 18.64
N ASP A 205 -10.05 -14.32 18.20
CA ASP A 205 -8.58 -14.37 18.24
C ASP A 205 -7.94 -14.19 16.86
N GLU A 206 -8.68 -13.65 15.91
CA GLU A 206 -8.20 -13.39 14.56
C GLU A 206 -7.45 -12.06 14.49
N HIS A 207 -6.28 -12.06 13.88
CA HIS A 207 -5.43 -10.88 13.65
C HIS A 207 -5.48 -10.49 12.18
N PHE A 208 -5.38 -9.20 11.92
CA PHE A 208 -5.45 -8.64 10.57
C PHE A 208 -4.27 -7.72 10.30
N VAL A 209 -3.74 -7.78 9.08
CA VAL A 209 -2.64 -6.92 8.62
C VAL A 209 -2.87 -6.48 7.17
N GLY A 210 -2.06 -5.54 6.68
CA GLY A 210 -2.16 -5.02 5.30
C GLY A 210 -2.84 -3.66 5.25
N THR A 211 -3.78 -3.47 4.34
CA THR A 211 -4.57 -2.25 4.07
C THR A 211 -3.76 -1.05 3.54
N GLY A 212 -2.56 -1.27 3.03
CA GLY A 212 -1.65 -0.24 2.54
C GLY A 212 -0.63 0.21 3.59
N GLU A 213 -0.01 1.37 3.38
CA GLU A 213 1.05 1.88 4.22
C GLU A 213 0.51 2.46 5.54
N ARG A 214 0.28 1.60 6.53
CA ARG A 214 -0.27 1.99 7.83
C ARG A 214 0.83 2.31 8.84
N PHE A 215 0.84 3.51 9.36
CA PHE A 215 1.75 3.94 10.42
C PHE A 215 1.24 3.53 11.81
N ARG A 216 0.85 2.27 11.95
CA ARG A 216 0.13 1.71 13.09
C ARG A 216 0.84 0.47 13.63
N LYS A 217 0.35 -0.04 14.78
CA LYS A 217 0.77 -1.35 15.28
C LYS A 217 0.49 -2.45 14.25
N MET A 218 1.24 -3.55 14.32
CA MET A 218 1.14 -4.65 13.37
C MET A 218 -0.27 -5.23 13.29
N ASP A 219 -0.87 -5.58 14.41
CA ASP A 219 -2.24 -6.08 14.44
C ASP A 219 -3.25 -4.93 14.28
N LEU A 220 -4.06 -5.00 13.23
CA LEU A 220 -5.08 -4.01 12.91
C LEU A 220 -6.48 -4.38 13.44
N SER A 221 -6.60 -5.47 14.22
CA SER A 221 -7.87 -5.87 14.86
C SER A 221 -8.44 -4.74 15.72
N GLY A 222 -9.74 -4.54 15.70
CA GLY A 222 -10.42 -3.49 16.44
C GLY A 222 -10.21 -2.09 15.86
N GLN A 223 -9.91 -1.98 14.55
CA GLN A 223 -9.73 -0.70 13.86
C GLN A 223 -10.60 -0.59 12.60
N THR A 224 -11.04 0.63 12.35
CA THR A 224 -11.76 0.99 11.11
C THR A 224 -10.94 1.99 10.31
N PHE A 225 -10.84 1.74 9.00
CA PHE A 225 -10.11 2.57 8.05
C PHE A 225 -11.04 3.13 6.99
N GLN A 226 -10.90 4.42 6.72
CA GLN A 226 -11.35 5.00 5.47
C GLN A 226 -10.24 4.81 4.45
N LEU A 227 -10.52 4.08 3.36
CA LEU A 227 -9.60 3.84 2.28
C LEU A 227 -9.79 4.95 1.23
N LYS A 228 -9.23 6.09 1.55
CA LYS A 228 -9.17 7.30 0.72
C LYS A 228 -7.74 7.81 0.77
N ASN A 229 -7.08 7.87 -0.38
CA ASN A 229 -5.75 8.43 -0.47
C ASN A 229 -5.75 9.90 -0.08
N GLN A 230 -4.85 10.27 0.81
CA GLN A 230 -4.70 11.62 1.35
C GLN A 230 -3.25 11.88 1.70
N ASP A 231 -2.78 13.12 1.49
CA ASP A 231 -1.49 13.57 1.98
C ASP A 231 -1.43 13.41 3.51
N GLY A 232 -0.53 12.55 3.97
CA GLY A 232 -0.33 12.25 5.39
C GLY A 232 0.35 13.39 6.14
N GLN A 233 1.13 14.22 5.47
CA GLN A 233 2.00 15.24 6.08
C GLN A 233 2.80 14.67 7.26
N GLY A 234 3.28 13.44 7.11
CA GLY A 234 3.99 12.69 8.14
C GLY A 234 3.60 11.22 8.18
N VAL A 235 4.16 10.50 9.16
CA VAL A 235 4.03 9.03 9.33
C VAL A 235 3.43 8.65 10.69
N ASN A 236 2.73 9.57 11.36
CA ASN A 236 2.26 9.40 12.73
C ASN A 236 0.74 9.63 12.92
N ASN A 237 -0.03 9.69 11.84
CA ASN A 237 -1.46 9.98 11.87
C ASN A 237 -2.33 8.95 11.14
N ARG A 238 -3.63 9.22 10.98
CA ARG A 238 -4.58 8.30 10.34
C ARG A 238 -4.57 8.37 8.81
N ARG A 239 -4.06 9.46 8.23
CA ARG A 239 -4.00 9.64 6.79
C ARG A 239 -3.00 8.67 6.19
N CYS A 240 -3.19 8.32 4.94
CA CYS A 240 -2.35 7.36 4.26
C CYS A 240 -2.18 7.77 2.80
N TYR A 241 -0.93 7.85 2.36
CA TYR A 241 -0.57 8.13 0.97
C TYR A 241 -0.93 6.97 0.03
N LYS A 242 -0.91 5.75 0.57
CA LYS A 242 -1.09 4.49 -0.17
C LYS A 242 -2.06 3.59 0.59
N ASN A 243 -3.35 3.76 0.33
CA ASN A 243 -4.36 2.82 0.78
C ASN A 243 -4.44 1.66 -0.21
N ILE A 244 -4.51 0.45 0.27
CA ILE A 244 -4.72 -0.74 -0.54
C ILE A 244 -5.95 -1.48 0.00
N PRO A 245 -6.99 -1.71 -0.80
CA PRO A 245 -8.21 -2.36 -0.35
C PRO A 245 -8.02 -3.89 -0.24
N PHE A 246 -7.01 -4.27 0.55
CA PHE A 246 -6.62 -5.66 0.77
C PHE A 246 -6.22 -5.86 2.23
N TYR A 247 -6.68 -6.95 2.85
CA TYR A 247 -6.16 -7.41 4.13
C TYR A 247 -5.79 -8.90 4.10
N LEU A 248 -4.89 -9.29 4.98
CA LEU A 248 -4.50 -10.66 5.27
C LEU A 248 -4.90 -11.01 6.69
N SER A 249 -5.53 -12.18 6.86
CA SER A 249 -5.98 -12.73 8.15
C SER A 249 -5.03 -13.82 8.67
N SER A 250 -4.88 -13.88 9.99
CA SER A 250 -4.16 -14.95 10.69
C SER A 250 -4.76 -16.36 10.46
N ARG A 251 -5.99 -16.45 9.92
CA ARG A 251 -6.61 -17.69 9.46
C ARG A 251 -6.12 -18.17 8.09
N MET A 252 -5.10 -17.48 7.52
CA MET A 252 -4.50 -17.80 6.23
C MET A 252 -5.48 -17.65 5.05
N TYR A 253 -6.16 -16.52 5.02
CA TYR A 253 -6.82 -16.01 3.83
C TYR A 253 -6.58 -14.51 3.69
N GLY A 254 -6.77 -13.99 2.48
CA GLY A 254 -6.81 -12.57 2.19
C GLY A 254 -8.11 -12.19 1.50
N ALA A 255 -8.52 -10.94 1.66
CA ALA A 255 -9.63 -10.39 0.89
C ALA A 255 -9.14 -9.12 0.17
N PHE A 256 -9.30 -9.11 -1.15
CA PHE A 256 -9.04 -7.97 -1.99
C PHE A 256 -10.38 -7.42 -2.52
N PHE A 257 -10.66 -6.16 -2.21
CA PHE A 257 -11.84 -5.45 -2.69
C PHE A 257 -11.46 -4.66 -3.94
N HIS A 258 -11.94 -5.14 -5.07
CA HIS A 258 -11.65 -4.55 -6.37
C HIS A 258 -12.55 -3.32 -6.60
N THR A 259 -12.08 -2.17 -6.15
CA THR A 259 -12.76 -0.88 -6.29
C THR A 259 -11.76 0.26 -6.34
N SER A 260 -12.10 1.32 -7.06
CA SER A 260 -11.40 2.62 -7.04
C SER A 260 -12.15 3.67 -6.23
N ASP A 261 -13.38 3.38 -5.81
CA ASP A 261 -14.21 4.29 -5.03
C ASP A 261 -13.65 4.47 -3.60
N TYR A 262 -14.12 5.50 -2.93
CA TYR A 262 -13.89 5.59 -1.49
C TYR A 262 -14.57 4.41 -0.80
N CYS A 263 -13.91 3.85 0.17
CA CYS A 263 -14.47 2.74 0.91
C CYS A 263 -14.07 2.75 2.38
N LYS A 264 -14.80 2.02 3.19
CA LYS A 264 -14.55 1.86 4.62
C LYS A 264 -14.38 0.38 4.94
N LEU A 265 -13.34 0.06 5.71
CA LEU A 265 -13.04 -1.30 6.15
C LEU A 265 -12.93 -1.33 7.67
N SER A 266 -13.81 -2.06 8.33
CA SER A 266 -13.80 -2.33 9.76
C SER A 266 -13.27 -3.75 10.00
N LEU A 267 -12.15 -3.86 10.71
CA LEU A 267 -11.51 -5.12 11.07
C LEU A 267 -11.86 -5.47 12.52
N ALA A 268 -13.02 -6.07 12.73
CA ALA A 268 -13.55 -6.43 14.05
C ALA A 268 -13.67 -5.23 15.03
N ASP A 269 -14.01 -4.03 14.54
CA ASP A 269 -14.16 -2.81 15.33
C ASP A 269 -15.64 -2.50 15.61
N HIS A 270 -16.43 -2.20 14.58
CA HIS A 270 -17.89 -1.97 14.76
C HIS A 270 -18.63 -3.21 15.24
N SER A 271 -18.22 -4.38 14.80
CA SER A 271 -18.64 -5.67 15.35
C SER A 271 -17.38 -6.52 15.61
N THR A 272 -17.19 -6.97 16.86
CA THR A 272 -16.04 -7.80 17.24
C THR A 272 -16.07 -9.22 16.63
N ARG A 273 -17.15 -9.56 15.89
CA ARG A 273 -17.38 -10.86 15.26
C ARG A 273 -17.30 -10.82 13.74
N SER A 274 -17.09 -9.64 13.16
CA SER A 274 -17.05 -9.54 11.70
C SER A 274 -16.07 -8.49 11.19
N VAL A 275 -15.53 -8.79 10.02
CA VAL A 275 -14.93 -7.79 9.14
C VAL A 275 -16.06 -7.22 8.29
N GLN A 276 -16.14 -5.90 8.22
CA GLN A 276 -17.18 -5.18 7.47
C GLN A 276 -16.53 -4.29 6.42
N PHE A 277 -17.05 -4.34 5.21
CA PHE A 277 -16.61 -3.48 4.11
C PHE A 277 -17.82 -2.72 3.54
N LEU A 278 -17.64 -1.42 3.35
CA LEU A 278 -18.59 -0.53 2.70
C LEU A 278 -17.90 0.14 1.50
N ASN A 279 -18.52 0.01 0.33
CA ASN A 279 -18.13 0.73 -0.86
C ASN A 279 -19.03 1.96 -1.06
N GLU A 280 -18.45 3.11 -1.33
CA GLU A 280 -19.18 4.35 -1.66
C GLU A 280 -19.76 4.33 -3.09
N HIS A 281 -19.96 3.13 -3.62
CA HIS A 281 -20.65 2.83 -4.87
C HIS A 281 -21.45 1.53 -4.71
N ALA A 282 -22.48 1.35 -5.52
CA ALA A 282 -23.42 0.24 -5.40
C ALA A 282 -22.91 -1.10 -5.97
N THR A 283 -21.62 -1.28 -6.12
CA THR A 283 -20.99 -2.50 -6.62
C THR A 283 -20.04 -3.10 -5.58
N LEU A 284 -20.12 -4.40 -5.42
CA LEU A 284 -19.18 -5.19 -4.64
C LEU A 284 -18.46 -6.19 -5.56
N ASP A 285 -17.16 -6.14 -5.58
CA ASP A 285 -16.30 -7.05 -6.30
C ASP A 285 -15.15 -7.46 -5.37
N VAL A 286 -15.19 -8.70 -4.87
CA VAL A 286 -14.34 -9.17 -3.79
C VAL A 286 -13.65 -10.46 -4.18
N PHE A 287 -12.34 -10.49 -4.10
CA PHE A 287 -11.53 -11.70 -4.25
C PHE A 287 -11.13 -12.24 -2.88
N LEU A 288 -11.54 -13.46 -2.57
CA LEU A 288 -11.08 -14.21 -1.42
C LEU A 288 -9.93 -15.13 -1.85
N ILE A 289 -8.78 -14.96 -1.23
CA ILE A 289 -7.53 -15.63 -1.59
C ILE A 289 -7.14 -16.54 -0.46
N GLY A 290 -7.14 -17.86 -0.68
CA GLY A 290 -6.72 -18.85 0.31
C GLY A 290 -5.23 -19.21 0.17
N GLY A 291 -4.61 -19.58 1.29
CA GLY A 291 -3.22 -20.02 1.32
C GLY A 291 -2.90 -20.85 2.56
N ARG A 292 -1.70 -21.44 2.57
CA ARG A 292 -1.16 -22.16 3.74
C ARG A 292 -0.23 -21.26 4.55
N THR A 293 0.31 -20.24 3.90
CA THR A 293 1.26 -19.28 4.44
C THR A 293 0.86 -17.86 4.04
N PRO A 294 1.33 -16.82 4.75
CA PRO A 294 1.18 -15.44 4.30
C PRO A 294 1.76 -15.18 2.91
N GLU A 295 2.87 -15.85 2.54
CA GLU A 295 3.47 -15.77 1.22
C GLU A 295 2.50 -16.22 0.12
N ASP A 296 1.80 -17.36 0.31
CA ASP A 296 0.82 -17.86 -0.67
C ASP A 296 -0.28 -16.82 -0.95
N ILE A 297 -0.74 -16.14 0.10
CA ILE A 297 -1.81 -15.14 0.03
C ILE A 297 -1.31 -13.88 -0.68
N LEU A 298 -0.14 -13.37 -0.30
CA LEU A 298 0.48 -12.22 -0.95
C LEU A 298 0.81 -12.50 -2.41
N ARG A 299 1.27 -13.73 -2.71
CA ARG A 299 1.49 -14.16 -4.09
C ARG A 299 0.17 -14.20 -4.86
N GLY A 300 -0.90 -14.75 -4.26
CA GLY A 300 -2.25 -14.76 -4.84
C GLY A 300 -2.75 -13.35 -5.17
N TYR A 301 -2.53 -12.40 -4.28
CA TYR A 301 -2.85 -10.99 -4.53
C TYR A 301 -2.06 -10.42 -5.73
N ARG A 302 -0.74 -10.67 -5.80
CA ARG A 302 0.08 -10.24 -6.95
C ARG A 302 -0.28 -10.95 -8.25
N MET A 303 -0.74 -12.19 -8.18
CA MET A 303 -1.23 -12.92 -9.34
C MET A 303 -2.48 -12.27 -9.95
N LEU A 304 -3.30 -11.58 -9.15
CA LEU A 304 -4.45 -10.81 -9.62
C LEU A 304 -4.06 -9.41 -10.09
N THR A 305 -3.14 -8.76 -9.40
CA THR A 305 -2.85 -7.31 -9.55
C THR A 305 -1.50 -7.00 -10.20
N GLY A 306 -0.75 -8.03 -10.58
CA GLY A 306 0.55 -7.93 -11.24
C GLY A 306 1.74 -7.96 -10.26
N PHE A 307 2.83 -8.57 -10.73
CA PHE A 307 4.09 -8.65 -10.01
C PHE A 307 4.94 -7.39 -10.21
N PRO A 308 5.80 -7.02 -9.24
CA PRO A 308 6.69 -5.88 -9.37
C PRO A 308 7.77 -6.13 -10.44
N ALA A 309 8.11 -5.09 -11.20
CA ALA A 309 9.29 -5.13 -12.06
C ALA A 309 10.57 -5.09 -11.23
N MET A 310 11.65 -5.73 -11.71
CA MET A 310 12.96 -5.68 -11.03
C MET A 310 13.61 -4.30 -11.22
N PRO A 311 13.96 -3.58 -10.14
CA PRO A 311 14.74 -2.35 -10.23
C PRO A 311 16.19 -2.62 -10.69
N PRO A 312 16.84 -1.70 -11.38
CA PRO A 312 18.24 -1.86 -11.82
C PRO A 312 19.21 -1.78 -10.65
N LEU A 313 20.40 -2.40 -10.79
CA LEU A 313 21.43 -2.45 -9.76
C LEU A 313 21.75 -1.08 -9.15
N TRP A 314 21.93 -0.05 -9.99
CA TRP A 314 22.29 1.29 -9.52
C TRP A 314 21.26 1.90 -8.55
N SER A 315 20.00 1.49 -8.66
CA SER A 315 18.94 2.02 -7.79
C SER A 315 19.05 1.56 -6.33
N PHE A 316 19.69 0.41 -6.09
CA PHE A 316 19.94 -0.14 -4.75
C PHE A 316 21.13 0.51 -4.03
N GLY A 317 21.96 1.27 -4.75
CA GLY A 317 22.98 2.13 -4.19
C GLY A 317 22.38 3.26 -3.35
N ILE A 318 23.23 4.12 -2.81
CA ILE A 318 22.81 5.26 -2.01
C ILE A 318 22.40 6.42 -2.91
N TRP A 319 21.32 7.09 -2.53
CA TRP A 319 20.81 8.30 -3.15
C TRP A 319 21.10 9.50 -2.24
N MET A 320 21.65 10.57 -2.80
CA MET A 320 21.84 11.83 -2.09
C MET A 320 20.89 12.88 -2.63
N SER A 321 20.23 13.57 -1.73
CA SER A 321 19.25 14.60 -2.04
C SER A 321 19.02 15.53 -0.85
N ARG A 322 18.42 16.66 -1.12
CA ARG A 322 17.70 17.50 -0.15
C ARG A 322 16.66 18.36 -0.89
N MET A 323 15.76 18.94 -0.13
CA MET A 323 14.84 19.94 -0.61
C MET A 323 15.44 21.34 -0.29
N THR A 324 16.20 22.05 -1.15
CA THR A 324 16.54 21.61 -2.51
C THR A 324 17.98 22.06 -2.81
N TYR A 325 18.55 21.63 -3.93
CA TYR A 325 19.80 22.19 -4.48
C TYR A 325 19.47 23.35 -5.41
N PHE A 326 20.27 24.42 -5.34
CA PHE A 326 19.96 25.69 -6.02
C PHE A 326 20.79 25.99 -7.27
N SER A 327 21.80 25.16 -7.58
CA SER A 327 22.60 25.35 -8.79
C SER A 327 23.30 24.07 -9.23
N ALA A 328 23.69 24.02 -10.50
CA ALA A 328 24.54 22.98 -11.06
C ALA A 328 25.89 22.90 -10.30
N ASP A 329 26.52 24.02 -10.03
CA ASP A 329 27.80 24.09 -9.33
C ASP A 329 27.70 23.48 -7.92
N GLU A 330 26.64 23.78 -7.16
CA GLU A 330 26.42 23.18 -5.83
C GLU A 330 26.33 21.66 -5.91
N VAL A 331 25.61 21.14 -6.90
CA VAL A 331 25.44 19.69 -7.07
C VAL A 331 26.75 19.04 -7.49
N GLU A 332 27.50 19.67 -8.43
CA GLU A 332 28.80 19.17 -8.88
C GLU A 332 29.83 19.15 -7.75
N ASP A 333 29.87 20.18 -6.90
CA ASP A 333 30.72 20.22 -5.70
C ASP A 333 30.41 19.08 -4.73
N ILE A 334 29.13 18.79 -4.51
CA ILE A 334 28.70 17.67 -3.64
C ILE A 334 29.13 16.32 -4.24
N CYS A 335 28.92 16.12 -5.55
CA CYS A 335 29.33 14.91 -6.25
C CYS A 335 30.83 14.72 -6.23
N HIS A 336 31.59 15.76 -6.46
CA HIS A 336 33.04 15.75 -6.38
C HIS A 336 33.51 15.34 -4.99
N ARG A 337 32.93 15.94 -3.95
CA ARG A 337 33.28 15.63 -2.57
C ARG A 337 32.91 14.21 -2.16
N LEU A 338 31.76 13.67 -2.62
CA LEU A 338 31.40 12.26 -2.40
C LEU A 338 32.49 11.33 -2.93
N ARG A 339 33.04 11.59 -4.11
CA ARG A 339 34.13 10.78 -4.71
C ARG A 339 35.46 11.00 -4.02
N GLU A 340 35.88 12.26 -3.79
CA GLU A 340 37.15 12.56 -3.10
C GLU A 340 37.24 11.96 -1.70
N GLU A 341 36.14 12.00 -0.94
CA GLU A 341 36.09 11.46 0.40
C GLU A 341 35.65 9.98 0.42
N HIS A 342 35.52 9.31 -0.72
CA HIS A 342 35.10 7.90 -0.83
C HIS A 342 33.82 7.57 -0.05
N TYR A 343 32.78 8.36 -0.25
CA TYR A 343 31.41 8.05 0.16
C TYR A 343 30.70 7.38 -1.02
N PRO A 344 30.36 6.08 -0.94
CA PRO A 344 29.68 5.42 -2.04
C PRO A 344 28.27 5.99 -2.28
N CYS A 345 28.00 6.39 -3.53
CA CYS A 345 26.71 6.98 -3.90
C CYS A 345 26.48 6.84 -5.41
N ASP A 346 25.27 6.49 -5.82
CA ASP A 346 24.94 6.27 -7.23
C ASP A 346 24.02 7.32 -7.81
N VAL A 347 23.17 7.97 -7.01
CA VAL A 347 22.11 8.82 -7.52
C VAL A 347 22.11 10.19 -6.84
N ILE A 348 22.00 11.22 -7.66
CA ILE A 348 21.68 12.57 -7.21
C ILE A 348 20.25 12.90 -7.62
N HIS A 349 19.45 13.31 -6.64
CA HIS A 349 18.08 13.73 -6.88
C HIS A 349 17.93 15.24 -6.73
N LEU A 350 17.36 15.88 -7.76
CA LEU A 350 17.01 17.28 -7.77
C LEU A 350 15.53 17.43 -7.41
N ASP A 351 15.25 18.09 -6.31
CA ASP A 351 13.91 18.34 -5.82
C ASP A 351 13.34 19.66 -6.32
N THR A 352 12.39 20.28 -5.68
CA THR A 352 11.54 21.42 -6.14
C THR A 352 12.27 22.61 -6.77
N GLY A 353 13.56 22.80 -6.54
CA GLY A 353 14.34 23.96 -6.97
C GLY A 353 14.97 23.87 -8.35
N TRP A 354 14.78 22.81 -9.12
CA TRP A 354 15.34 22.73 -10.47
C TRP A 354 14.53 23.50 -11.51
N PHE A 355 13.29 23.93 -11.16
CA PHE A 355 12.43 24.80 -11.99
C PHE A 355 12.82 26.27 -11.91
N ARG A 356 12.24 27.10 -12.80
CA ARG A 356 12.39 28.56 -12.81
C ARG A 356 12.04 29.20 -11.47
N THR A 357 10.98 28.73 -10.84
CA THR A 357 10.57 29.08 -9.49
C THR A 357 10.33 27.79 -8.72
N ASP A 358 10.78 27.72 -7.46
CA ASP A 358 10.56 26.54 -6.61
C ASP A 358 9.07 26.19 -6.59
N TRP A 359 8.77 24.90 -6.71
CA TRP A 359 7.41 24.35 -6.78
C TRP A 359 6.62 24.62 -8.07
N LEU A 360 7.02 25.58 -8.91
CA LEU A 360 6.39 25.81 -10.20
C LEU A 360 6.82 24.73 -11.20
N CYS A 361 6.16 23.59 -11.17
CA CYS A 361 6.50 22.45 -12.01
C CYS A 361 6.23 22.77 -13.49
N GLU A 362 7.28 23.01 -14.26
CA GLU A 362 7.23 23.37 -15.68
C GLU A 362 7.98 22.36 -16.57
N TRP A 363 8.56 21.28 -16.00
CA TRP A 363 9.36 20.29 -16.71
C TRP A 363 10.51 20.87 -17.56
N LYS A 364 11.08 21.99 -17.09
CA LYS A 364 12.23 22.66 -17.69
C LYS A 364 13.19 23.12 -16.61
N PHE A 365 14.50 22.95 -16.87
CA PHE A 365 15.53 23.46 -15.98
C PHE A 365 15.52 24.98 -15.93
N ASN A 366 15.75 25.52 -14.75
CA ASN A 366 15.99 26.94 -14.55
C ASN A 366 17.31 27.36 -15.27
N PRO A 367 17.28 28.27 -16.26
CA PRO A 367 18.46 28.60 -17.05
C PRO A 367 19.54 29.40 -16.27
N GLU A 368 19.19 30.05 -15.15
CA GLU A 368 20.14 30.73 -14.28
C GLU A 368 20.85 29.75 -13.34
N ARG A 369 20.12 28.78 -12.80
CA ARG A 369 20.65 27.77 -11.88
C ARG A 369 21.34 26.61 -12.61
N PHE A 370 20.85 26.27 -13.79
CA PHE A 370 21.34 25.19 -14.65
C PHE A 370 21.48 25.69 -16.10
N PRO A 371 22.52 26.50 -16.40
CA PRO A 371 22.64 27.16 -17.72
C PRO A 371 22.91 26.19 -18.88
N ASP A 372 23.48 25.03 -18.60
CA ASP A 372 23.75 23.97 -19.57
C ASP A 372 23.26 22.62 -18.98
N PRO A 373 21.93 22.31 -18.99
CA PRO A 373 21.40 21.13 -18.37
C PRO A 373 21.96 19.83 -18.98
N GLN A 374 22.12 19.77 -20.28
CA GLN A 374 22.66 18.59 -20.97
C GLN A 374 24.11 18.31 -20.57
N GLY A 375 24.97 19.37 -20.58
CA GLY A 375 26.35 19.25 -20.14
C GLY A 375 26.45 18.88 -18.65
N PHE A 376 25.60 19.48 -17.82
CA PHE A 376 25.50 19.13 -16.39
C PHE A 376 25.19 17.65 -16.17
N ILE A 377 24.15 17.13 -16.82
CA ILE A 377 23.78 15.71 -16.69
C ILE A 377 24.91 14.80 -17.20
N ASN A 378 25.57 15.16 -18.30
CA ASN A 378 26.71 14.42 -18.84
C ASN A 378 27.87 14.37 -17.84
N ARG A 379 28.25 15.50 -17.21
CA ARG A 379 29.34 15.54 -16.21
C ARG A 379 29.03 14.69 -14.98
N LEU A 380 27.79 14.69 -14.51
CA LEU A 380 27.37 13.80 -13.41
C LEU A 380 27.47 12.33 -13.81
N LYS A 381 26.98 11.99 -15.00
CA LYS A 381 27.09 10.63 -15.56
C LYS A 381 28.55 10.18 -15.69
N ASP A 382 29.43 11.02 -16.21
CA ASP A 382 30.86 10.72 -16.36
C ASP A 382 31.55 10.53 -15.00
N SER A 383 30.99 11.10 -13.93
CA SER A 383 31.40 10.90 -12.54
C SER A 383 30.71 9.71 -11.84
N GLY A 384 29.96 8.87 -12.59
CA GLY A 384 29.28 7.68 -12.11
C GLY A 384 27.95 7.93 -11.39
N PHE A 385 27.33 9.11 -11.57
CA PHE A 385 26.03 9.41 -10.96
C PHE A 385 24.89 9.32 -11.98
N LYS A 386 23.74 8.82 -11.52
CA LYS A 386 22.45 8.88 -12.21
C LYS A 386 21.66 10.06 -11.66
N VAL A 387 20.87 10.70 -12.51
CA VAL A 387 20.08 11.88 -12.14
C VAL A 387 18.61 11.49 -12.00
N SER A 388 18.00 11.93 -10.90
CA SER A 388 16.58 11.84 -10.62
C SER A 388 15.97 13.23 -10.50
N LEU A 389 14.77 13.44 -11.06
CA LEU A 389 14.07 14.73 -11.04
C LEU A 389 12.72 14.61 -10.35
N TRP A 390 12.41 15.60 -9.51
CA TRP A 390 11.12 15.78 -8.85
C TRP A 390 10.09 16.39 -9.78
N GLN A 391 8.84 15.98 -9.65
CA GLN A 391 7.66 16.59 -10.25
C GLN A 391 6.38 16.24 -9.48
N LEU A 392 5.30 16.91 -9.83
CA LEU A 392 3.93 16.62 -9.37
C LEU A 392 2.96 16.68 -10.57
N PRO A 393 1.74 16.08 -10.46
CA PRO A 393 0.86 15.95 -11.62
C PRO A 393 -0.14 17.12 -11.76
N TYR A 394 0.20 18.31 -11.29
CA TYR A 394 -0.68 19.48 -11.33
C TYR A 394 0.00 20.63 -12.10
N ILE A 395 -0.81 21.36 -12.87
CA ILE A 395 -0.33 22.55 -13.58
C ILE A 395 -0.67 23.79 -12.76
N ALA A 396 0.35 24.54 -12.36
CA ALA A 396 0.19 25.76 -11.57
C ALA A 396 -0.28 26.93 -12.44
N GLN A 397 -0.95 27.91 -11.81
CA GLN A 397 -1.18 29.21 -12.43
C GLN A 397 0.19 29.86 -12.75
N GLY A 398 0.32 30.36 -13.98
CA GLY A 398 1.58 30.95 -14.45
C GLY A 398 2.61 29.97 -15.02
N ALA A 399 2.32 28.64 -15.04
CA ALA A 399 3.14 27.69 -15.76
C ALA A 399 3.06 27.90 -17.28
N GLU A 400 4.19 27.77 -17.97
CA GLU A 400 4.29 27.99 -19.42
C GLU A 400 3.34 27.08 -20.22
N GLN A 401 3.12 25.86 -19.75
CA GLN A 401 2.27 24.86 -20.41
C GLN A 401 0.76 25.07 -20.19
N LEU A 402 0.36 26.02 -19.34
CA LEU A 402 -1.03 26.15 -18.87
C LEU A 402 -2.02 26.40 -20.01
N GLU A 403 -1.71 27.34 -20.91
CA GLU A 403 -2.63 27.71 -22.01
C GLU A 403 -2.80 26.56 -23.00
N GLU A 404 -1.74 25.81 -23.30
CA GLU A 404 -1.80 24.61 -24.12
C GLU A 404 -2.66 23.52 -23.44
N ALA A 405 -2.40 23.27 -22.16
CA ALA A 405 -3.10 22.25 -21.38
C ALA A 405 -4.61 22.54 -21.28
N LYS A 406 -5.00 23.80 -21.02
CA LYS A 406 -6.41 24.23 -21.01
C LYS A 406 -7.07 24.08 -22.37
N LYS A 407 -6.44 24.60 -23.42
CA LYS A 407 -6.97 24.59 -24.78
C LYS A 407 -7.25 23.18 -25.27
N ASN A 408 -6.35 22.25 -24.98
CA ASN A 408 -6.44 20.86 -25.43
C ASN A 408 -7.16 19.94 -24.42
N LYS A 409 -7.59 20.47 -23.26
CA LYS A 409 -8.22 19.70 -22.17
C LYS A 409 -7.31 18.58 -21.63
N TYR A 410 -6.01 18.85 -21.52
CA TYR A 410 -5.05 17.92 -20.92
C TYR A 410 -5.08 17.92 -19.39
N ILE A 411 -5.70 18.93 -18.80
CA ILE A 411 -5.97 19.03 -17.36
C ILE A 411 -7.48 19.11 -17.10
N SER A 412 -7.85 18.69 -15.90
CA SER A 412 -9.21 18.81 -15.39
C SER A 412 -9.73 20.25 -15.50
N GLN A 413 -11.01 20.44 -15.72
CA GLN A 413 -11.64 21.73 -15.89
C GLN A 413 -12.66 21.98 -14.77
N PRO A 414 -12.80 23.20 -14.23
CA PRO A 414 -13.85 23.51 -13.27
C PRO A 414 -15.24 23.08 -13.80
N ALA A 415 -16.05 22.47 -12.94
CA ALA A 415 -17.43 22.11 -13.29
C ALA A 415 -18.25 23.38 -13.54
N VAL A 416 -19.09 23.37 -14.59
CA VAL A 416 -19.89 24.55 -15.01
C VAL A 416 -20.97 24.90 -13.99
N ASP A 417 -21.49 23.91 -13.25
CA ASP A 417 -22.45 24.06 -12.17
C ASP A 417 -21.79 23.62 -10.86
N GLY A 418 -21.08 24.56 -10.21
CA GLY A 418 -20.39 24.30 -8.96
C GLY A 418 -21.34 23.82 -7.86
N PHE A 419 -21.36 22.52 -7.59
CA PHE A 419 -21.89 22.05 -6.31
C PHE A 419 -20.96 22.55 -5.19
N PRO A 420 -21.49 23.05 -4.07
CA PRO A 420 -20.67 23.42 -2.95
C PRO A 420 -19.89 22.17 -2.50
N ILE A 421 -18.57 22.33 -2.41
CA ILE A 421 -17.67 21.30 -1.89
C ILE A 421 -18.11 21.00 -0.47
N ASP A 422 -18.37 19.75 -0.16
CA ASP A 422 -18.46 19.30 1.22
C ASP A 422 -17.06 19.35 1.81
N GLU A 423 -16.74 20.41 2.55
CA GLU A 423 -15.45 20.58 3.23
C GLU A 423 -15.13 19.42 4.18
N SER A 424 -16.15 18.66 4.62
CA SER A 424 -15.97 17.48 5.46
C SER A 424 -15.28 16.31 4.74
N THR A 425 -15.30 16.29 3.41
CA THR A 425 -14.66 15.24 2.60
C THR A 425 -13.15 15.46 2.37
N GLY A 426 -12.57 16.53 2.94
CA GLY A 426 -11.13 16.83 2.84
C GLY A 426 -10.68 17.22 1.43
N GLY A 427 -11.62 17.68 0.58
CA GLY A 427 -11.29 18.27 -0.70
C GLY A 427 -10.45 19.53 -0.52
N SER A 428 -9.48 19.70 -1.36
CA SER A 428 -8.70 20.93 -1.62
C SER A 428 -7.75 21.48 -0.55
N SER A 429 -7.84 21.15 0.74
CA SER A 429 -7.01 21.83 1.75
C SER A 429 -5.49 21.66 1.57
N ASN A 430 -5.03 20.67 0.82
CA ASN A 430 -3.61 20.43 0.57
C ASN A 430 -3.08 21.13 -0.69
N PHE A 431 -3.96 21.68 -1.52
CA PHE A 431 -3.56 22.51 -2.67
C PHE A 431 -3.32 24.00 -2.34
N SER A 432 -3.49 24.37 -1.05
CA SER A 432 -3.56 25.77 -0.62
C SER A 432 -2.22 26.53 -0.65
N ALA A 433 -1.08 25.83 -0.77
CA ALA A 433 0.22 26.51 -0.83
C ALA A 433 0.56 27.06 -2.22
N LEU A 434 -0.06 26.53 -3.28
CA LEU A 434 0.14 26.91 -4.68
C LEU A 434 -1.20 26.90 -5.42
N ASP A 435 -1.38 27.91 -6.24
CA ASP A 435 -2.60 28.07 -7.05
C ASP A 435 -2.51 27.18 -8.29
N TYR A 436 -2.95 25.91 -8.16
CA TYR A 436 -3.00 24.97 -9.26
C TYR A 436 -4.25 25.19 -10.12
N ALA A 437 -4.05 25.22 -11.43
CA ALA A 437 -5.11 25.44 -12.40
C ALA A 437 -5.88 24.17 -12.72
N GLY A 438 -5.31 22.99 -12.51
CA GLY A 438 -5.93 21.69 -12.76
C GLY A 438 -4.95 20.54 -12.60
N THR A 439 -5.54 19.35 -12.48
CA THR A 439 -4.86 18.05 -12.42
C THR A 439 -4.69 17.51 -13.84
N ILE A 440 -3.52 16.97 -14.21
CA ILE A 440 -3.34 16.27 -15.50
C ILE A 440 -4.34 15.11 -15.57
N ASP A 441 -5.09 15.04 -16.65
CA ASP A 441 -6.19 14.08 -16.80
C ASP A 441 -5.72 12.78 -17.46
N PHE A 442 -5.21 11.84 -16.67
CA PHE A 442 -4.77 10.53 -17.15
C PHE A 442 -5.92 9.59 -17.56
N THR A 443 -7.18 10.01 -17.46
CA THR A 443 -8.32 9.31 -18.08
C THR A 443 -8.48 9.67 -19.57
N TYR A 444 -7.66 10.59 -20.07
CA TYR A 444 -7.65 11.04 -21.45
C TYR A 444 -6.32 10.67 -22.12
N ASP A 445 -6.34 9.75 -23.07
CA ASP A 445 -5.15 9.23 -23.74
C ASP A 445 -4.24 10.34 -24.30
N LYS A 446 -4.83 11.40 -24.90
CA LYS A 446 -4.05 12.51 -25.44
C LYS A 446 -3.35 13.33 -24.36
N ALA A 447 -3.92 13.44 -23.18
CA ALA A 447 -3.25 14.10 -22.05
C ALA A 447 -2.13 13.21 -21.51
N THR A 448 -2.34 11.90 -21.47
CA THR A 448 -1.31 10.91 -21.11
C THR A 448 -0.15 10.95 -22.08
N ASP A 449 -0.40 10.96 -23.40
CA ASP A 449 0.64 11.08 -24.43
C ASP A 449 1.38 12.41 -24.34
N TRP A 450 0.66 13.52 -24.13
CA TRP A 450 1.27 14.83 -23.94
C TRP A 450 2.21 14.83 -22.72
N TYR A 451 1.78 14.28 -21.59
CA TYR A 451 2.62 14.14 -20.40
C TYR A 451 3.85 13.27 -20.67
N LYS A 452 3.69 12.11 -21.29
CA LYS A 452 4.80 11.18 -21.57
C LYS A 452 5.82 11.79 -22.54
N TYR A 453 5.34 12.29 -23.68
CA TYR A 453 6.22 12.59 -24.81
C TYR A 453 6.56 14.07 -24.94
N HIS A 454 5.75 14.96 -24.37
CA HIS A 454 6.00 16.40 -24.44
C HIS A 454 6.65 16.94 -23.16
N LEU A 455 6.29 16.40 -21.99
CA LEU A 455 6.86 16.86 -20.71
C LEU A 455 8.05 16.01 -20.27
N LEU A 456 7.93 14.67 -20.20
CA LEU A 456 8.96 13.80 -19.63
C LEU A 456 10.03 13.37 -20.61
N LYS A 457 9.68 12.99 -21.85
CA LYS A 457 10.65 12.48 -22.81
C LYS A 457 11.84 13.41 -23.04
N PRO A 458 11.70 14.76 -23.19
CA PRO A 458 12.85 15.64 -23.35
C PRO A 458 13.85 15.57 -22.19
N LEU A 459 13.40 15.37 -20.96
CA LEU A 459 14.26 15.22 -19.78
C LEU A 459 14.99 13.87 -19.79
N LEU A 460 14.26 12.81 -20.13
CA LEU A 460 14.80 11.45 -20.23
C LEU A 460 15.82 11.33 -21.37
N ASP A 461 15.59 11.98 -22.50
CA ASP A 461 16.54 12.08 -23.61
C ASP A 461 17.86 12.76 -23.21
N MET A 462 17.86 13.67 -22.22
CA MET A 462 19.06 14.26 -21.65
C MET A 462 19.89 13.29 -20.82
N GLY A 463 19.31 12.13 -20.42
CA GLY A 463 19.98 11.11 -19.61
C GLY A 463 19.47 10.99 -18.17
N VAL A 464 18.34 11.61 -17.84
CA VAL A 464 17.65 11.39 -16.56
C VAL A 464 17.21 9.93 -16.46
N LYS A 465 17.42 9.29 -15.30
CA LYS A 465 17.15 7.87 -15.06
C LYS A 465 15.97 7.58 -14.13
N CYS A 466 15.54 8.58 -13.38
CA CYS A 466 14.41 8.43 -12.47
C CYS A 466 13.55 9.69 -12.45
N ILE A 467 12.26 9.49 -12.45
CA ILE A 467 11.26 10.53 -12.21
C ILE A 467 10.64 10.29 -10.82
N LYS A 468 10.83 11.24 -9.89
CA LYS A 468 10.10 11.23 -8.62
C LYS A 468 8.68 11.72 -8.90
N THR A 469 7.72 10.80 -8.82
CA THR A 469 6.29 11.07 -8.98
C THR A 469 5.70 11.40 -7.62
N ASP A 470 5.87 12.64 -7.20
CA ASP A 470 5.37 13.14 -5.93
C ASP A 470 3.88 13.50 -6.03
N PHE A 471 3.18 13.56 -4.90
CA PHE A 471 1.74 13.79 -4.82
C PHE A 471 0.91 12.71 -5.56
N GLY A 472 -0.28 13.07 -6.07
CA GLY A 472 -1.17 12.15 -6.78
C GLY A 472 -2.15 11.39 -5.87
N GLU A 473 -2.16 11.64 -4.56
CA GLU A 473 -3.17 11.13 -3.62
C GLU A 473 -4.44 11.98 -3.59
N ASN A 474 -4.37 13.22 -4.07
CA ASN A 474 -5.51 14.12 -4.18
C ASN A 474 -5.64 14.64 -5.61
N ILE A 475 -6.87 14.86 -6.04
CA ILE A 475 -7.20 15.51 -7.31
C ILE A 475 -8.20 16.65 -7.06
N HIS A 476 -8.44 17.50 -8.04
CA HIS A 476 -9.49 18.52 -7.93
C HIS A 476 -10.87 17.86 -7.95
N MET A 477 -11.54 17.83 -6.81
CA MET A 477 -12.86 17.18 -6.64
C MET A 477 -14.02 17.99 -7.25
N ASP A 478 -13.83 19.30 -7.47
CA ASP A 478 -14.77 20.23 -8.09
C ASP A 478 -14.56 20.40 -9.61
N HIS A 479 -13.69 19.56 -10.19
CA HIS A 479 -13.41 19.55 -11.61
C HIS A 479 -14.06 18.37 -12.33
N GLN A 480 -14.19 18.50 -13.65
CA GLN A 480 -14.57 17.43 -14.55
C GLN A 480 -13.33 16.78 -15.17
N TYR A 481 -13.41 15.48 -15.37
CA TYR A 481 -12.43 14.63 -16.02
C TYR A 481 -13.04 13.98 -17.26
N HIS A 482 -12.19 13.54 -18.19
CA HIS A 482 -12.63 13.05 -19.50
C HIS A 482 -13.49 11.78 -19.42
N ALA A 483 -13.06 10.79 -18.67
CA ALA A 483 -13.69 9.46 -18.63
C ALA A 483 -13.98 8.92 -17.22
N SER A 484 -13.98 9.80 -16.19
CA SER A 484 -14.27 9.38 -14.81
C SER A 484 -14.91 10.50 -14.01
N THR A 485 -15.57 10.16 -12.91
CA THR A 485 -15.95 11.13 -11.89
C THR A 485 -14.79 11.32 -10.90
N PRO A 486 -14.69 12.48 -10.23
CA PRO A 486 -13.64 12.72 -9.23
C PRO A 486 -13.62 11.66 -8.12
N GLU A 487 -14.77 11.20 -7.65
CA GLU A 487 -14.90 10.22 -6.57
C GLU A 487 -14.31 8.87 -6.97
N ARG A 488 -14.56 8.40 -8.19
CA ARG A 488 -14.01 7.15 -8.72
C ARG A 488 -12.55 7.27 -9.11
N LEU A 489 -12.11 8.49 -9.46
CA LEU A 489 -10.74 8.73 -9.95
C LEU A 489 -9.72 8.89 -8.82
N ASN A 490 -10.09 9.52 -7.70
CA ASN A 490 -9.12 9.97 -6.70
C ASN A 490 -8.15 8.88 -6.22
N ASN A 491 -8.66 7.71 -5.88
CA ASN A 491 -7.80 6.62 -5.40
C ASN A 491 -6.94 6.00 -6.51
N ILE A 492 -7.54 5.74 -7.67
CA ILE A 492 -6.84 5.10 -8.79
C ILE A 492 -5.93 6.07 -9.55
N TYR A 493 -6.06 7.36 -9.33
CA TYR A 493 -5.26 8.38 -9.99
C TYR A 493 -3.75 8.12 -9.84
N ALA A 494 -3.32 7.71 -8.63
CA ALA A 494 -1.93 7.35 -8.37
C ALA A 494 -1.43 6.26 -9.33
N LEU A 495 -2.25 5.25 -9.61
CA LEU A 495 -1.91 4.16 -10.52
C LEU A 495 -1.74 4.64 -11.97
N LEU A 496 -2.68 5.43 -12.47
CA LEU A 496 -2.64 5.97 -13.84
C LEU A 496 -1.43 6.89 -14.05
N TYR A 497 -1.16 7.77 -13.09
CA TYR A 497 -0.01 8.67 -13.09
C TYR A 497 1.32 7.92 -13.10
N GLN A 498 1.47 6.93 -12.21
CA GLN A 498 2.70 6.14 -12.09
C GLN A 498 2.92 5.25 -13.32
N LYS A 499 1.87 4.64 -13.86
CA LYS A 499 1.91 3.87 -15.10
C LYS A 499 2.47 4.71 -16.24
N ALA A 500 1.90 5.91 -16.47
CA ALA A 500 2.33 6.82 -17.52
C ALA A 500 3.80 7.23 -17.36
N ALA A 501 4.20 7.62 -16.14
CA ALA A 501 5.58 8.02 -15.85
C ALA A 501 6.56 6.85 -15.99
N TYR A 502 6.22 5.66 -15.47
CA TYR A 502 7.07 4.47 -15.54
C TYR A 502 7.28 3.99 -16.97
N GLU A 503 6.20 3.88 -17.75
CA GLU A 503 6.26 3.42 -19.13
C GLU A 503 7.21 4.25 -19.98
N VAL A 504 7.06 5.59 -19.98
CA VAL A 504 7.94 6.46 -20.76
C VAL A 504 9.38 6.47 -20.23
N THR A 505 9.54 6.37 -18.90
CA THR A 505 10.88 6.28 -18.30
C THR A 505 11.60 5.00 -18.74
N ARG A 506 10.89 3.88 -18.76
CA ARG A 506 11.44 2.61 -19.26
C ARG A 506 11.68 2.62 -20.76
N GLU A 507 10.77 3.20 -21.54
CA GLU A 507 10.89 3.31 -23.00
C GLU A 507 12.13 4.09 -23.42
N VAL A 508 12.39 5.24 -22.77
CA VAL A 508 13.45 6.17 -23.18
C VAL A 508 14.78 5.88 -22.48
N ALA A 509 14.77 5.66 -21.16
CA ALA A 509 15.97 5.46 -20.37
C ALA A 509 16.40 3.98 -20.27
N GLY A 510 15.58 3.04 -20.72
CA GLY A 510 15.86 1.59 -20.73
C GLY A 510 15.82 0.95 -19.36
N ASP A 511 16.74 1.31 -18.48
CA ASP A 511 16.85 0.86 -17.10
C ASP A 511 16.31 1.88 -16.07
N GLY A 512 15.51 2.86 -16.53
CA GLY A 512 14.93 3.88 -15.65
C GLY A 512 13.84 3.33 -14.72
N ILE A 513 13.58 4.07 -13.64
CA ILE A 513 12.53 3.77 -12.65
C ILE A 513 11.79 5.05 -12.27
N ILE A 514 10.70 4.89 -11.51
CA ILE A 514 10.05 6.03 -10.83
C ILE A 514 10.31 5.96 -9.31
N TRP A 515 10.06 7.07 -8.62
CA TRP A 515 10.09 7.17 -7.16
C TRP A 515 8.78 7.79 -6.69
N ALA A 516 7.83 6.95 -6.28
CA ALA A 516 6.42 7.32 -6.13
C ALA A 516 5.99 7.50 -4.68
N ARG A 517 5.15 8.54 -4.41
CA ARG A 517 4.57 8.77 -3.08
C ARG A 517 3.23 8.09 -2.89
N ALA A 518 2.25 8.41 -3.72
CA ALA A 518 0.91 7.85 -3.67
C ALA A 518 0.87 6.38 -4.11
N GLY A 519 -0.23 5.68 -3.85
CA GLY A 519 -0.40 4.31 -4.34
C GLY A 519 -1.82 3.78 -4.13
N TRP A 520 -2.21 2.84 -4.97
CA TRP A 520 -3.41 2.04 -4.92
C TRP A 520 -3.10 0.63 -5.39
N ALA A 521 -4.10 -0.30 -5.41
CA ALA A 521 -3.91 -1.65 -5.95
C ALA A 521 -3.40 -1.59 -7.40
N GLY A 522 -2.35 -2.35 -7.71
CA GLY A 522 -1.66 -2.35 -9.02
C GLY A 522 -0.39 -1.49 -9.08
N CYS A 523 -0.22 -0.50 -8.19
CA CYS A 523 0.98 0.35 -8.19
C CYS A 523 2.28 -0.41 -7.90
N GLN A 524 2.21 -1.55 -7.20
CA GLN A 524 3.40 -2.38 -6.91
C GLN A 524 4.15 -2.85 -8.17
N ARG A 525 3.51 -2.81 -9.34
CA ARG A 525 4.13 -3.13 -10.64
C ARG A 525 5.21 -2.15 -11.05
N TYR A 526 5.11 -0.92 -10.59
CA TYR A 526 5.93 0.21 -11.00
C TYR A 526 6.87 0.67 -9.88
N PRO A 527 8.03 0.04 -9.70
CA PRO A 527 8.95 0.43 -8.64
C PRO A 527 9.51 1.82 -8.87
N LEU A 528 9.75 2.53 -7.76
CA LEU A 528 9.52 2.12 -6.39
C LEU A 528 8.69 3.16 -5.64
N HIS A 529 8.43 2.89 -4.37
CA HIS A 529 7.62 3.76 -3.51
C HIS A 529 8.39 4.15 -2.24
N TRP A 530 8.12 5.35 -1.69
CA TRP A 530 8.67 5.75 -0.39
C TRP A 530 7.58 6.17 0.61
N GLY A 531 7.94 6.25 1.89
CA GLY A 531 7.02 6.46 3.02
C GLY A 531 6.47 7.88 3.18
N GLY A 532 6.77 8.81 2.26
CA GLY A 532 6.34 10.21 2.37
C GLY A 532 7.17 11.03 3.38
N ASP A 533 6.57 12.09 3.92
CA ASP A 533 7.24 13.18 4.60
C ASP A 533 7.38 12.94 6.11
N SER A 534 8.19 11.96 6.52
CA SER A 534 8.45 11.66 7.92
C SER A 534 9.20 12.79 8.63
N GLU A 535 8.95 13.00 9.91
CA GLU A 535 9.75 13.89 10.73
C GLU A 535 11.11 13.27 11.10
N SER A 536 12.15 14.10 11.23
CA SER A 536 13.47 13.68 11.71
C SER A 536 13.46 13.48 13.22
N SER A 537 12.85 12.38 13.68
CA SER A 537 12.66 12.05 15.09
C SER A 537 12.62 10.53 15.31
N TRP A 538 12.68 10.12 16.58
CA TRP A 538 12.50 8.72 16.98
C TRP A 538 11.10 8.19 16.58
N ALA A 539 10.07 9.01 16.72
CA ALA A 539 8.71 8.67 16.34
C ALA A 539 8.57 8.53 14.81
N GLY A 540 9.21 9.43 14.05
CA GLY A 540 9.28 9.34 12.59
C GLY A 540 9.99 8.09 12.10
N LEU A 541 11.10 7.70 12.73
CA LEU A 541 11.82 6.46 12.43
C LEU A 541 10.93 5.23 12.66
N ALA A 542 10.31 5.14 13.84
CA ALA A 542 9.43 4.03 14.20
C ALA A 542 8.18 3.97 13.30
N GLY A 543 7.56 5.13 13.02
CA GLY A 543 6.40 5.23 12.12
C GLY A 543 6.73 4.78 10.71
N SER A 544 7.90 5.16 10.18
CA SER A 544 8.36 4.76 8.85
C SER A 544 8.49 3.24 8.74
N LEU A 545 9.12 2.56 9.70
CA LEU A 545 9.21 1.10 9.68
C LEU A 545 7.84 0.43 9.66
N LYS A 546 6.92 0.87 10.53
CA LYS A 546 5.56 0.33 10.59
C LYS A 546 4.84 0.46 9.24
N GLY A 547 4.95 1.63 8.62
CA GLY A 547 4.41 1.88 7.28
C GLY A 547 4.98 0.92 6.24
N GLY A 548 6.29 0.74 6.20
CA GLY A 548 6.97 -0.18 5.28
C GLY A 548 6.57 -1.64 5.46
N LEU A 549 6.41 -2.11 6.71
CA LEU A 549 5.96 -3.47 7.00
C LEU A 549 4.52 -3.72 6.51
N HIS A 550 3.59 -2.80 6.78
CA HIS A 550 2.22 -2.90 6.29
C HIS A 550 2.12 -2.81 4.77
N LEU A 551 2.95 -1.97 4.15
CA LEU A 551 3.00 -1.86 2.69
C LEU A 551 3.49 -3.17 2.06
N GLY A 552 4.53 -3.80 2.63
CA GLY A 552 4.98 -5.13 2.24
C GLY A 552 3.89 -6.19 2.35
N LEU A 553 3.10 -6.17 3.44
CA LEU A 553 1.93 -7.01 3.67
C LEU A 553 0.72 -6.63 2.81
N SER A 554 0.84 -5.63 1.96
CA SER A 554 -0.14 -5.20 0.96
C SER A 554 0.33 -5.42 -0.48
N GLY A 555 1.37 -6.26 -0.69
CA GLY A 555 1.83 -6.69 -2.00
C GLY A 555 3.01 -5.92 -2.61
N PHE A 556 3.56 -4.90 -1.94
CA PHE A 556 4.69 -4.13 -2.44
C PHE A 556 6.02 -4.80 -2.09
N ALA A 557 6.87 -5.06 -3.08
CA ALA A 557 8.18 -5.68 -2.86
C ALA A 557 9.25 -4.68 -2.43
N PHE A 558 9.21 -3.47 -3.00
CA PHE A 558 10.22 -2.44 -2.83
C PHE A 558 9.66 -1.21 -2.17
N TRP A 559 10.38 -0.73 -1.17
CA TRP A 559 9.99 0.42 -0.36
C TRP A 559 11.23 1.18 0.11
N SER A 560 11.10 2.48 0.25
CA SER A 560 12.11 3.38 0.77
C SER A 560 11.53 4.37 1.76
N HIS A 561 12.40 5.17 2.34
CA HIS A 561 12.09 6.25 3.28
C HIS A 561 13.16 7.32 3.18
N ASP A 562 12.87 8.51 3.70
CA ASP A 562 13.82 9.60 3.74
C ASP A 562 14.74 9.48 4.98
N VAL A 563 16.05 9.39 4.75
CA VAL A 563 17.06 9.31 5.81
C VAL A 563 17.61 10.71 6.11
N PRO A 564 17.66 11.14 7.33
CA PRO A 564 17.07 10.66 8.58
C PRO A 564 15.74 11.36 8.91
N GLY A 565 14.70 11.15 8.12
CA GLY A 565 13.45 11.88 8.10
C GLY A 565 13.48 13.08 7.16
N PHE A 566 12.30 13.45 6.62
CA PHE A 566 12.20 14.52 5.63
C PHE A 566 12.31 15.91 6.27
N HIS A 567 11.48 16.23 7.26
CA HIS A 567 11.45 17.56 7.84
C HIS A 567 12.02 17.60 9.27
N SER A 568 12.67 18.72 9.57
CA SER A 568 13.21 18.99 10.91
C SER A 568 12.10 19.31 11.92
N THR A 569 12.40 19.21 13.21
CA THR A 569 11.50 19.53 14.31
C THR A 569 12.23 20.36 15.36
N PRO A 570 11.59 21.35 16.00
CA PRO A 570 10.22 21.86 15.76
C PRO A 570 10.09 22.80 14.57
N ASP A 571 11.17 23.34 14.03
CA ASP A 571 11.16 24.17 12.80
C ASP A 571 11.35 23.28 11.58
N PHE A 572 10.38 23.31 10.69
CA PHE A 572 10.32 22.46 9.50
C PHE A 572 11.58 22.54 8.62
N MET A 573 12.16 23.76 8.45
CA MET A 573 13.30 23.98 7.56
C MET A 573 14.64 24.10 8.28
N ASN A 574 14.67 24.54 9.53
CA ASN A 574 15.88 25.11 10.12
C ASN A 574 16.39 24.43 11.38
N SER A 575 15.61 23.54 12.01
CA SER A 575 16.11 22.83 13.19
C SER A 575 17.27 21.91 12.83
N PRO A 576 18.33 21.84 13.64
CA PRO A 576 19.42 20.89 13.44
C PRO A 576 18.94 19.46 13.62
N LEU A 577 19.54 18.52 12.87
CA LEU A 577 19.28 17.11 13.03
C LEU A 577 19.92 16.57 14.32
N ASP A 578 19.22 15.66 14.99
CA ASP A 578 19.80 14.84 16.05
C ASP A 578 20.80 13.83 15.44
N GLU A 579 22.06 13.91 15.83
CA GLU A 579 23.12 13.03 15.32
C GLU A 579 22.87 11.56 15.64
N GLN A 580 22.23 11.23 16.77
CA GLN A 580 21.89 9.85 17.12
C GLN A 580 20.76 9.33 16.20
N VAL A 581 19.74 10.13 15.96
CA VAL A 581 18.67 9.80 14.99
C VAL A 581 19.27 9.58 13.60
N TYR A 582 20.20 10.43 13.19
CA TYR A 582 20.90 10.28 11.90
C TYR A 582 21.61 8.93 11.80
N VAL A 583 22.41 8.54 12.80
CA VAL A 583 23.12 7.25 12.81
C VAL A 583 22.14 6.07 12.82
N ARG A 584 21.14 6.09 13.71
CA ARG A 584 20.18 4.98 13.84
C ARG A 584 19.33 4.82 12.58
N TRP A 585 18.94 5.91 11.94
CA TRP A 585 18.22 5.87 10.67
C TRP A 585 19.11 5.40 9.51
N THR A 586 20.40 5.78 9.50
CA THR A 586 21.38 5.23 8.57
C THR A 586 21.50 3.70 8.69
N GLN A 587 21.64 3.19 9.92
CA GLN A 587 21.72 1.75 10.21
C GLN A 587 20.49 1.01 9.70
N PHE A 588 19.31 1.54 10.01
CA PHE A 588 18.04 1.02 9.49
C PHE A 588 18.01 1.04 7.95
N GLY A 589 18.37 2.15 7.32
CA GLY A 589 18.36 2.34 5.87
C GLY A 589 19.22 1.32 5.12
N VAL A 590 20.35 0.88 5.69
CA VAL A 590 21.23 -0.15 5.09
C VAL A 590 20.48 -1.46 4.86
N PHE A 591 19.52 -1.81 5.71
CA PHE A 591 18.71 -3.02 5.66
C PHE A 591 17.28 -2.76 5.20
N THR A 592 17.12 -1.83 4.26
CA THR A 592 15.87 -1.60 3.53
C THR A 592 16.10 -1.77 2.02
N SER A 593 15.03 -1.86 1.23
CA SER A 593 15.22 -2.15 -0.19
C SER A 593 16.00 -1.05 -0.90
N HIS A 594 15.63 0.21 -0.68
CA HIS A 594 16.30 1.37 -1.25
C HIS A 594 16.58 2.40 -0.16
N MET A 595 17.66 3.15 -0.31
CA MET A 595 18.17 4.07 0.71
C MET A 595 18.43 5.46 0.10
N ARG A 596 17.65 6.46 0.53
CA ARG A 596 17.77 7.84 0.07
C ARG A 596 17.95 8.80 1.24
N TYR A 597 19.02 9.58 1.20
CA TYR A 597 19.18 10.76 2.05
C TYR A 597 18.39 11.92 1.43
N HIS A 598 17.41 12.41 2.17
CA HIS A 598 16.55 13.49 1.68
C HIS A 598 15.92 14.26 2.83
N GLY A 599 15.61 15.54 2.62
CA GLY A 599 14.86 16.37 3.54
C GLY A 599 15.17 17.85 3.48
N THR A 600 14.56 18.60 4.39
CA THR A 600 14.52 20.07 4.36
C THR A 600 15.84 20.75 4.71
N CYS A 601 16.78 20.08 5.37
CA CYS A 601 18.11 20.61 5.69
C CYS A 601 19.22 19.70 5.14
N LYS A 602 20.47 20.08 5.36
CA LYS A 602 21.65 19.36 4.83
C LYS A 602 21.68 17.92 5.29
N ARG A 603 21.89 16.99 4.35
CA ARG A 603 21.91 15.53 4.59
C ARG A 603 23.31 14.94 4.36
N GLU A 604 24.23 15.67 3.78
CA GLU A 604 25.58 15.21 3.47
C GLU A 604 26.36 14.96 4.76
N PRO A 605 27.04 13.80 4.92
CA PRO A 605 27.65 13.38 6.20
C PRO A 605 28.70 14.33 6.76
N TRP A 606 29.44 15.02 5.91
CA TRP A 606 30.50 15.97 6.36
C TRP A 606 30.00 17.19 7.11
N HIS A 607 28.70 17.47 7.09
CA HIS A 607 28.11 18.50 7.94
C HIS A 607 27.92 18.03 9.40
N TYR A 608 28.17 16.76 9.67
CA TYR A 608 28.04 16.08 10.97
C TYR A 608 29.33 15.33 11.33
N PRO A 609 30.46 16.04 11.56
CA PRO A 609 31.79 15.44 11.64
C PRO A 609 31.95 14.40 12.75
N ASN A 610 31.17 14.50 13.86
CA ASN A 610 31.22 13.54 14.95
C ASN A 610 30.75 12.15 14.54
N ILE A 611 29.79 12.07 13.63
CA ILE A 611 29.16 10.81 13.20
C ILE A 611 29.53 10.39 11.79
N ALA A 612 30.13 11.27 10.99
CA ALA A 612 30.47 10.99 9.61
C ALA A 612 31.29 9.69 9.42
N PRO A 613 32.28 9.34 10.29
CA PRO A 613 32.99 8.08 10.17
C PRO A 613 32.09 6.85 10.40
N ILE A 614 31.10 6.94 11.30
CA ILE A 614 30.13 5.86 11.54
C ILE A 614 29.26 5.68 10.31
N VAL A 615 28.67 6.77 9.81
CA VAL A 615 27.81 6.78 8.62
C VAL A 615 28.53 6.17 7.42
N LYS A 616 29.79 6.56 7.18
CA LYS A 616 30.60 6.07 6.06
C LYS A 616 30.80 4.54 6.11
N ARG A 617 31.07 3.97 7.30
CA ARG A 617 31.22 2.52 7.45
C ARG A 617 29.93 1.77 7.11
N TRP A 618 28.77 2.29 7.52
CA TRP A 618 27.47 1.71 7.20
C TRP A 618 27.13 1.83 5.71
N TRP A 619 27.52 2.92 5.05
CA TRP A 619 27.37 3.06 3.59
C TRP A 619 28.21 2.01 2.84
N LYS A 620 29.43 1.79 3.26
CA LYS A 620 30.29 0.74 2.68
C LYS A 620 29.70 -0.65 2.88
N LEU A 621 29.14 -0.94 4.07
CA LEU A 621 28.44 -2.20 4.31
C LEU A 621 27.25 -2.36 3.33
N ARG A 622 26.49 -1.31 3.05
CA ARG A 622 25.39 -1.35 2.08
C ARG A 622 25.86 -1.87 0.72
N TYR A 623 26.99 -1.33 0.21
CA TYR A 623 27.53 -1.76 -1.08
C TYR A 623 28.07 -3.20 -1.01
N ARG A 624 28.71 -3.58 0.06
CA ARG A 624 29.13 -4.97 0.25
C ARG A 624 27.97 -5.97 0.28
N LEU A 625 26.77 -5.54 0.72
CA LEU A 625 25.56 -6.35 0.75
C LEU A 625 24.78 -6.35 -0.58
N LEU A 626 25.12 -5.54 -1.58
CA LEU A 626 24.36 -5.47 -2.82
C LEU A 626 24.17 -6.82 -3.52
N PRO A 627 25.15 -7.74 -3.58
CA PRO A 627 24.93 -9.06 -4.16
C PRO A 627 23.80 -9.86 -3.48
N TYR A 628 23.71 -9.79 -2.15
CA TYR A 628 22.62 -10.38 -1.37
C TYR A 628 21.30 -9.68 -1.68
N ILE A 629 21.29 -8.34 -1.67
CA ILE A 629 20.08 -7.52 -1.91
C ILE A 629 19.49 -7.81 -3.29
N ILE A 630 20.34 -7.91 -4.32
CA ILE A 630 19.88 -8.22 -5.69
C ILE A 630 19.27 -9.62 -5.75
N GLU A 631 19.92 -10.63 -5.20
CA GLU A 631 19.40 -12.00 -5.17
C GLU A 631 18.03 -12.09 -4.46
N GLN A 632 17.88 -11.42 -3.31
CA GLN A 632 16.61 -11.38 -2.59
C GLN A 632 15.54 -10.56 -3.33
N SER A 633 15.95 -9.54 -4.07
CA SER A 633 15.05 -8.72 -4.89
C SER A 633 14.50 -9.50 -6.10
N GLU A 634 15.34 -10.30 -6.75
CA GLU A 634 14.92 -11.20 -7.83
C GLU A 634 13.87 -12.21 -7.33
N GLN A 635 14.09 -12.78 -6.14
CA GLN A 635 13.10 -13.65 -5.49
C GLN A 635 11.80 -12.90 -5.17
N ALA A 636 11.90 -11.69 -4.64
CA ALA A 636 10.75 -10.85 -4.31
C ALA A 636 9.90 -10.48 -5.52
N CYS A 637 10.50 -10.37 -6.72
CA CYS A 637 9.76 -10.13 -7.96
C CYS A 637 8.95 -11.36 -8.45
N GLN A 638 9.26 -12.57 -7.97
CA GLN A 638 8.63 -13.82 -8.40
C GLN A 638 7.71 -14.43 -7.34
N SER A 639 7.92 -14.10 -6.08
CA SER A 639 7.17 -14.60 -4.93
C SER A 639 6.12 -13.59 -4.45
N GLY A 640 5.43 -13.90 -3.37
CA GLY A 640 4.60 -12.94 -2.62
C GLY A 640 5.41 -12.07 -1.66
N LEU A 641 6.68 -12.39 -1.40
CA LEU A 641 7.46 -11.77 -0.35
C LEU A 641 7.91 -10.35 -0.71
N PRO A 642 7.81 -9.38 0.23
CA PRO A 642 8.54 -8.12 0.13
C PRO A 642 10.01 -8.33 0.49
N LEU A 643 10.87 -7.32 0.24
CA LEU A 643 12.27 -7.37 0.69
C LEU A 643 12.40 -7.08 2.20
N VAL A 644 11.52 -6.21 2.73
CA VAL A 644 11.39 -5.92 4.16
C VAL A 644 10.15 -6.65 4.68
N GLN A 645 10.34 -7.68 5.50
CA GLN A 645 9.32 -8.69 5.82
C GLN A 645 8.97 -8.68 7.30
N ALA A 646 7.69 -8.55 7.63
CA ALA A 646 7.23 -8.72 9.01
C ALA A 646 7.50 -10.16 9.52
N LEU A 647 7.79 -10.32 10.81
CA LEU A 647 8.11 -11.62 11.41
C LEU A 647 7.02 -12.67 11.20
N LEU A 648 5.75 -12.23 11.12
CA LEU A 648 4.60 -13.11 10.92
C LEU A 648 4.64 -13.89 9.59
N ILE A 649 5.38 -13.39 8.59
CA ILE A 649 5.55 -14.08 7.30
C ILE A 649 6.27 -15.41 7.50
N HIS A 650 7.33 -15.42 8.32
CA HIS A 650 8.14 -16.61 8.60
C HIS A 650 7.64 -17.45 9.77
N HIS A 651 6.92 -16.84 10.71
CA HIS A 651 6.49 -17.48 11.96
C HIS A 651 4.99 -17.31 12.24
N PRO A 652 4.08 -17.57 11.28
CA PRO A 652 2.65 -17.22 11.43
C PRO A 652 1.95 -17.95 12.58
N LYS A 653 2.51 -19.03 13.09
CA LYS A 653 1.97 -19.81 14.23
C LYS A 653 2.43 -19.29 15.60
N ASP A 654 3.42 -18.40 15.62
CA ASP A 654 3.87 -17.74 16.84
C ASP A 654 3.01 -16.50 17.11
N ARG A 655 2.19 -16.55 18.15
CA ARG A 655 1.26 -15.45 18.46
C ARG A 655 1.95 -14.13 18.75
N GLN A 656 3.19 -14.13 19.24
CA GLN A 656 3.90 -12.89 19.58
C GLN A 656 4.23 -12.04 18.35
N VAL A 657 4.58 -12.69 17.23
CA VAL A 657 5.03 -11.96 16.03
C VAL A 657 3.93 -11.14 15.35
N TRP A 658 2.66 -11.40 15.65
CA TRP A 658 1.54 -10.59 15.17
C TRP A 658 1.46 -9.21 15.84
N HIS A 659 2.23 -8.99 16.91
CA HIS A 659 2.30 -7.73 17.65
C HIS A 659 3.67 -7.05 17.57
N ILE A 660 4.66 -7.66 16.89
CA ILE A 660 6.00 -7.11 16.74
C ILE A 660 6.04 -6.24 15.47
N ASP A 661 6.30 -4.95 15.64
CA ASP A 661 6.29 -3.94 14.58
C ASP A 661 7.58 -3.10 14.51
N ASP A 662 8.62 -3.54 15.21
CA ASP A 662 9.92 -2.87 15.32
C ASP A 662 11.13 -3.80 15.06
N GLU A 663 10.84 -5.02 14.60
CA GLU A 663 11.80 -6.01 14.10
C GLU A 663 11.28 -6.59 12.78
N TYR A 664 12.20 -6.98 11.89
CA TYR A 664 11.80 -7.50 10.60
C TYR A 664 12.88 -8.38 9.98
N TYR A 665 12.49 -9.22 9.03
CA TYR A 665 13.42 -9.89 8.15
C TYR A 665 13.75 -8.99 6.94
N PHE A 666 15.03 -8.90 6.62
CA PHE A 666 15.51 -8.30 5.39
C PHE A 666 15.98 -9.42 4.44
N GLY A 667 15.20 -9.66 3.39
CA GLY A 667 15.27 -10.90 2.65
C GLY A 667 14.96 -12.09 3.56
N ASN A 668 15.54 -13.25 3.25
CA ASN A 668 15.24 -14.48 3.98
C ASN A 668 16.21 -14.76 5.15
N GLU A 669 17.38 -14.08 5.20
CA GLU A 669 18.45 -14.45 6.10
C GLU A 669 18.63 -13.52 7.31
N PHE A 670 18.43 -12.23 7.14
CA PHE A 670 18.68 -11.25 8.19
C PHE A 670 17.44 -10.94 9.03
N LEU A 671 17.51 -11.14 10.34
CA LEU A 671 16.59 -10.55 11.32
C LEU A 671 17.20 -9.25 11.84
N VAL A 672 16.56 -8.15 11.54
CA VAL A 672 17.05 -6.78 11.79
C VAL A 672 16.26 -6.15 12.93
N CYS A 673 16.96 -5.62 13.92
CA CYS A 673 16.39 -5.07 15.15
C CYS A 673 16.86 -3.61 15.36
N PRO A 674 16.29 -2.60 14.65
CA PRO A 674 16.75 -1.22 14.74
C PRO A 674 16.54 -0.64 16.15
N VAL A 675 17.47 0.20 16.61
CA VAL A 675 17.32 0.95 17.86
C VAL A 675 16.58 2.25 17.57
N MET A 676 15.48 2.49 18.28
CA MET A 676 14.55 3.59 18.00
C MET A 676 14.32 4.50 19.23
N ASN A 677 15.36 4.67 20.03
CA ASN A 677 15.34 5.55 21.21
C ASN A 677 16.72 6.15 21.48
N LYS A 678 16.75 7.23 22.25
CA LYS A 678 17.97 7.97 22.60
C LYS A 678 18.80 7.27 23.68
N GLU A 679 18.20 6.36 24.42
CA GLU A 679 18.84 5.60 25.51
C GLU A 679 19.78 4.53 24.96
N ASN A 680 19.73 4.24 23.66
CA ASN A 680 20.49 3.19 23.01
C ASN A 680 20.27 1.80 23.64
N ARG A 681 19.04 1.55 24.06
CA ARG A 681 18.63 0.29 24.69
C ARG A 681 17.43 -0.30 23.94
N ARG A 682 17.35 -1.64 23.95
CA ARG A 682 16.32 -2.32 23.18
C ARG A 682 15.94 -3.67 23.78
N ASP A 683 14.64 -3.99 23.71
CA ASP A 683 14.12 -5.35 23.82
C ASP A 683 14.11 -6.02 22.46
N ILE A 684 14.48 -7.30 22.38
CA ILE A 684 14.54 -8.07 21.14
C ILE A 684 13.83 -9.40 21.32
N TYR A 685 12.99 -9.77 20.39
CA TYR A 685 12.39 -11.11 20.29
C TYR A 685 13.15 -11.94 19.25
N LEU A 686 13.76 -13.02 19.67
CA LEU A 686 14.32 -14.00 18.74
C LEU A 686 13.36 -15.18 18.57
N PRO A 687 12.78 -15.40 17.38
CA PRO A 687 11.96 -16.57 17.10
C PRO A 687 12.71 -17.88 17.36
N LYS A 688 11.97 -18.96 17.63
CA LYS A 688 12.53 -20.27 18.01
C LYS A 688 13.66 -20.74 17.09
N GLY A 689 14.74 -21.24 17.70
CA GLY A 689 15.96 -21.74 17.07
C GLY A 689 17.19 -20.94 17.49
N SER A 690 18.36 -21.32 16.99
CA SER A 690 19.61 -20.62 17.30
C SER A 690 19.85 -19.45 16.35
N TRP A 691 20.51 -18.41 16.85
CA TRP A 691 20.79 -17.16 16.14
C TRP A 691 22.24 -16.75 16.34
N VAL A 692 22.81 -16.10 15.35
CA VAL A 692 24.18 -15.56 15.38
C VAL A 692 24.10 -14.07 15.07
N ASN A 693 24.64 -13.24 15.93
CA ASN A 693 24.79 -11.81 15.65
C ASN A 693 25.78 -11.62 14.50
N PHE A 694 25.35 -11.02 13.42
CA PHE A 694 26.12 -10.88 12.19
C PHE A 694 27.37 -10.00 12.34
N LEU A 695 27.31 -9.00 13.22
CA LEU A 695 28.43 -8.08 13.44
C LEU A 695 29.46 -8.61 14.46
N THR A 696 29.00 -9.35 15.49
CA THR A 696 29.86 -9.75 16.60
C THR A 696 30.17 -11.23 16.64
N GLY A 697 29.42 -12.08 15.94
CA GLY A 697 29.54 -13.54 16.01
C GLY A 697 28.92 -14.15 17.27
N GLU A 698 28.32 -13.34 18.17
CA GLU A 698 27.66 -13.82 19.38
C GLU A 698 26.51 -14.75 19.05
N ARG A 699 26.36 -15.87 19.77
CA ARG A 699 25.34 -16.87 19.58
C ARG A 699 24.29 -16.81 20.67
N LEU A 700 23.03 -16.77 20.27
CA LEU A 700 21.88 -16.66 21.15
C LEU A 700 20.83 -17.73 20.82
N GLU A 701 20.09 -18.18 21.85
CA GLU A 701 18.97 -19.10 21.69
C GLU A 701 17.65 -18.33 21.58
N GLY A 702 16.89 -18.61 20.54
CA GLY A 702 15.58 -17.99 20.30
C GLY A 702 14.42 -18.67 21.05
N GLY A 703 13.20 -18.27 20.69
CA GLY A 703 11.95 -18.63 21.36
C GLY A 703 11.69 -17.77 22.59
N ARG A 704 12.33 -16.62 22.73
CA ARG A 704 12.23 -15.74 23.89
C ARG A 704 12.61 -14.30 23.62
N TRP A 705 12.24 -13.44 24.55
CA TRP A 705 12.69 -12.04 24.62
C TRP A 705 14.05 -11.91 25.34
N TYR A 706 14.85 -10.99 24.83
CA TYR A 706 16.02 -10.43 25.49
C TYR A 706 15.72 -8.96 25.83
N TYR A 707 15.77 -8.62 27.11
CA TYR A 707 15.32 -7.33 27.59
C TYR A 707 16.47 -6.39 27.88
N ASP A 708 16.23 -5.10 27.66
CA ASP A 708 17.08 -4.00 28.10
C ASP A 708 18.54 -4.11 27.60
N LEU A 709 18.73 -4.61 26.38
CA LEU A 709 20.06 -4.73 25.77
C LEU A 709 20.62 -3.35 25.46
N GLU A 710 21.84 -3.07 25.92
CA GLU A 710 22.59 -1.87 25.56
C GLU A 710 23.24 -2.06 24.20
N VAL A 711 23.05 -1.10 23.28
CA VAL A 711 23.55 -1.17 21.90
C VAL A 711 24.40 0.07 21.63
N PRO A 712 25.73 -0.04 21.49
CA PRO A 712 26.59 1.08 21.12
C PRO A 712 26.09 1.81 19.87
N LEU A 713 26.29 3.13 19.80
CA LEU A 713 25.73 3.96 18.71
C LEU A 713 26.22 3.52 17.32
N ASP A 714 27.41 2.97 17.21
CA ASP A 714 27.98 2.50 15.94
C ASP A 714 27.57 1.06 15.57
N GLN A 715 26.75 0.39 16.41
CA GLN A 715 26.24 -0.97 16.18
C GLN A 715 24.72 -0.99 16.08
N MET A 716 24.19 -2.05 15.45
CA MET A 716 22.78 -2.42 15.43
C MET A 716 22.67 -3.93 15.55
N PRO A 717 21.75 -4.47 16.37
CA PRO A 717 21.55 -5.91 16.44
C PRO A 717 20.98 -6.45 15.12
N ILE A 718 21.71 -7.37 14.53
CA ILE A 718 21.37 -8.04 13.27
C ILE A 718 21.70 -9.49 13.44
N PHE A 719 20.74 -10.37 13.24
CA PHE A 719 20.91 -11.79 13.47
C PHE A 719 20.70 -12.58 12.19
N VAL A 720 21.42 -13.69 12.08
CA VAL A 720 21.28 -14.67 11.01
C VAL A 720 21.17 -16.08 11.60
N ARG A 721 20.65 -17.02 10.83
CA ARG A 721 20.66 -18.41 11.26
C ARG A 721 22.07 -19.01 11.17
N PRO A 722 22.42 -19.98 12.04
CA PRO A 722 23.57 -20.85 11.80
C PRO A 722 23.45 -21.50 10.41
N ASP A 723 24.60 -21.64 9.75
CA ASP A 723 24.74 -22.19 8.40
C ASP A 723 24.14 -21.34 7.27
N ALA A 724 23.59 -20.16 7.56
CA ALA A 724 23.20 -19.19 6.55
C ALA A 724 24.38 -18.82 5.64
N VAL A 725 24.11 -18.56 4.37
CA VAL A 725 25.11 -18.16 3.38
C VAL A 725 24.75 -16.78 2.86
N ILE A 726 25.58 -15.79 3.19
CA ILE A 726 25.39 -14.40 2.78
C ILE A 726 26.33 -14.07 1.63
N LYS A 727 25.76 -13.67 0.50
CA LYS A 727 26.52 -13.24 -0.66
C LYS A 727 26.95 -11.79 -0.49
N MET A 728 28.24 -11.50 -0.53
CA MET A 728 28.77 -10.15 -0.33
C MET A 728 29.79 -9.78 -1.41
N TYR A 729 29.87 -8.48 -1.69
CA TYR A 729 30.95 -7.95 -2.51
C TYR A 729 32.24 -7.81 -1.65
N PRO A 730 33.39 -8.26 -2.13
CA PRO A 730 34.58 -8.38 -1.28
C PRO A 730 35.33 -7.06 -1.03
N HIS A 731 35.07 -6.03 -1.82
CA HIS A 731 35.80 -4.76 -1.81
C HIS A 731 34.87 -3.58 -1.56
N ASP A 732 35.43 -2.47 -1.03
CA ASP A 732 34.77 -1.19 -1.03
C ASP A 732 34.78 -0.61 -2.45
N VAL A 733 33.68 0.00 -2.86
CA VAL A 733 33.51 0.72 -4.14
C VAL A 733 32.84 2.06 -3.89
N ASP A 734 32.99 3.01 -4.80
CA ASP A 734 32.34 4.33 -4.70
C ASP A 734 31.05 4.42 -5.51
N SER A 735 30.81 3.45 -6.40
CA SER A 735 29.60 3.36 -7.24
C SER A 735 29.30 1.91 -7.60
N THR A 736 28.05 1.62 -7.92
CA THR A 736 27.64 0.34 -8.51
C THR A 736 28.23 0.13 -9.91
N ASP A 737 28.63 1.20 -10.62
CA ASP A 737 29.31 1.11 -11.91
C ASP A 737 30.71 0.45 -11.79
N ASP A 738 31.30 0.47 -10.59
CA ASP A 738 32.60 -0.17 -10.28
C ASP A 738 32.45 -1.65 -9.87
N MET A 739 31.21 -2.19 -9.83
CA MET A 739 30.94 -3.53 -9.33
C MET A 739 30.85 -4.55 -10.46
N ASP A 740 31.62 -5.62 -10.33
CA ASP A 740 31.40 -6.86 -11.07
C ASP A 740 30.83 -7.92 -10.11
N LEU A 741 29.53 -8.15 -10.17
CA LEU A 741 28.83 -9.07 -9.27
C LEU A 741 29.35 -10.52 -9.37
N SER A 742 30.06 -10.89 -10.45
CA SER A 742 30.67 -12.21 -10.56
C SER A 742 31.81 -12.44 -9.56
N GLN A 743 32.38 -11.35 -8.99
CA GLN A 743 33.40 -11.39 -7.95
C GLN A 743 32.83 -11.56 -6.53
N SER A 744 31.52 -11.67 -6.39
CA SER A 744 30.87 -11.83 -5.09
C SER A 744 31.35 -13.10 -4.39
N ILE A 745 31.54 -13.00 -3.07
CA ILE A 745 31.93 -14.10 -2.20
C ILE A 745 30.77 -14.55 -1.31
N ALA A 746 30.76 -15.82 -0.95
CA ALA A 746 29.80 -16.40 -0.03
C ALA A 746 30.39 -16.45 1.38
N ILE A 747 29.76 -15.77 2.34
CA ILE A 747 30.10 -15.83 3.76
C ILE A 747 29.19 -16.84 4.43
N THR A 748 29.74 -17.96 4.89
CA THR A 748 29.00 -19.00 5.62
C THR A 748 29.06 -18.75 7.12
N ILE A 749 27.91 -18.73 7.78
CA ILE A 749 27.77 -18.51 9.23
C ILE A 749 27.99 -19.81 9.98
N ASN A 750 29.16 -20.38 9.86
CA ASN A 750 29.57 -21.62 10.54
C ASN A 750 30.04 -21.35 11.97
N ASN A 751 30.51 -22.41 12.65
CA ASN A 751 30.96 -22.29 14.05
C ASN A 751 32.22 -21.39 14.25
N ASP A 752 32.98 -21.16 13.19
CA ASP A 752 34.16 -20.30 13.21
C ASP A 752 33.85 -18.85 12.86
N PHE A 753 32.61 -18.54 12.55
CA PHE A 753 32.18 -17.17 12.23
C PHE A 753 32.20 -16.29 13.49
N ASN A 754 33.02 -15.24 13.45
CA ASN A 754 33.30 -14.33 14.57
C ASN A 754 32.79 -12.88 14.29
N GLY A 755 31.83 -12.74 13.37
CA GLY A 755 31.28 -11.45 12.95
C GLY A 755 32.02 -10.85 11.74
N ILE A 756 31.48 -9.72 11.27
CA ILE A 756 32.08 -8.92 10.20
C ILE A 756 32.52 -7.56 10.73
N ALA A 757 33.62 -7.04 10.22
CA ALA A 757 34.02 -5.65 10.45
C ALA A 757 33.17 -4.70 9.59
N LEU A 758 32.70 -3.59 10.19
CA LEU A 758 32.06 -2.47 9.52
C LEU A 758 33.11 -1.58 8.84
#